data_59e675bd453c0b89188b8816e5d95340
#
_entry.id   59e675bd453c0b89188b8816e5d95340
#
_cell.length_a   1.000
_cell.length_b   1.000
_cell.length_c   1.000
_cell.angle_alpha   90.00
_cell.angle_beta   90.00
_cell.angle_gamma   90.00
#
_symmetry.space_group_name_H-M   'P 1'
#
loop_
_entity.id
_entity.type
_entity.pdbx_description
1 polymer ?
#
loop_
_entity_poly.entity_id
_entity_poly.type
_entity_poly.pdbx_seq_one_letter_code
_entity_poly.pdbx_strand_id
1 'polypeptide(L)'
;MTEKTQQTPASTPELPTQYAPAEVEGKLYERWVERGYFEADEHSEKPPFTVVIPPPNVTGSLHLGHAFEHTLIDALTRRARMQGHETLWQPGMDHAGIATQNVVERELAKEGKSRHDLGREAFVERVWKWKNESGGQISGQMRRLGDGVAWSRERFTMDEGLSEAVQTIFKKLYDDELIYRAERIINWCPRCLTAISDIEVEYQDDDGELVSMTYGEGEETIVVATTRAETMLGDTAVAVHPDDERYRHLVGKQIKLPLTDRTIPVVADTHVDPEFGTGAVKVTPAHDPNDFEIGRRHDLPSLAVMNERAIITVPGPFEGLDRLEARSAIVAALRAEGRIVAEKRPYVHSVGHCSRCKTTVEPRLSMQWWVKVGPLAQAAGDAVRDGKVKIHPQEMEKRYFDWVDNLHDWCISRQLWWGHRIPVWYGPNGEIVCVGPGEEPPSGEGWHQETDVLDTWFSSGLWPFSTLGWPGKTDSLAKFYPNSVLVTGYDILFFWVARMMMFGLYAMDGTPPFHTIALHGMVRDQFGKKMSKSFGNAVNPIDWMDKYGSDALRFTLARGANPGVDVPIGEDWVQGSRNFANKIWNATRFALMNGATIEGELPPAESMSSVDRWILSRLNKTVAEVDALYDDFQFAKLSDALFHFAWDEVFDWYVELSKTTFFAGGEQARVSGRVLGEVLDVMLRLLHPVVPFVTETLWTALTGRESVVVADWPKDSGFRDDAAEREIELVQQLVTEVRRFRSDQGLQPGQKVPAELTLAGTALAPHEAAVRQLLRLQPAGEGFHATASLPVAGVTVALDLSGTIDVEAERKRLTKDLAAAEKEKAQATGKLGNEAFLAKAPDQVVDKIRGRLAKAEADIERITGQLAKLPQS
;
A
#
# COMPACT_ATOMS: atom_id res chain seq x y z
N MET A 1 11.99 -62.48 -29.32
CA MET A 1 11.04 -61.51 -29.92
C MET A 1 10.52 -60.70 -28.81
N THR A 2 11.12 -59.55 -28.57
CA THR A 2 10.73 -58.55 -27.58
C THR A 2 10.12 -57.41 -28.33
N GLU A 3 8.80 -57.26 -28.19
CA GLU A 3 8.05 -56.11 -28.74
C GLU A 3 8.53 -54.84 -28.05
N LYS A 4 9.09 -53.97 -28.83
CA LYS A 4 9.32 -52.55 -28.48
C LYS A 4 7.96 -51.86 -28.58
N THR A 5 7.33 -51.59 -27.42
CA THR A 5 6.21 -50.68 -27.31
C THR A 5 6.73 -49.27 -27.72
N GLN A 6 6.36 -48.80 -28.88
CA GLN A 6 6.48 -47.40 -29.25
C GLN A 6 5.55 -46.60 -28.35
N GLN A 7 6.11 -45.85 -27.38
CA GLN A 7 5.40 -44.81 -26.72
C GLN A 7 5.12 -43.69 -27.72
N THR A 8 3.86 -43.52 -28.08
CA THR A 8 3.35 -42.36 -28.80
C THR A 8 3.72 -41.11 -27.97
N PRO A 9 4.31 -40.03 -28.55
CA PRO A 9 4.56 -38.83 -27.82
C PRO A 9 3.22 -38.30 -27.25
N ALA A 10 3.22 -37.96 -25.98
CA ALA A 10 2.05 -37.37 -25.32
C ALA A 10 1.67 -36.10 -26.09
N SER A 11 0.45 -36.07 -26.60
CA SER A 11 -0.08 -34.91 -27.30
C SER A 11 -0.02 -33.71 -26.34
N THR A 12 0.68 -32.66 -26.70
CA THR A 12 0.68 -31.38 -25.98
C THR A 12 -0.76 -30.99 -25.72
N PRO A 13 -1.16 -30.69 -24.46
CA PRO A 13 -2.53 -30.32 -24.18
C PRO A 13 -2.91 -29.07 -24.97
N GLU A 14 -3.99 -29.21 -25.78
CA GLU A 14 -4.47 -28.12 -26.61
C GLU A 14 -5.01 -26.98 -25.72
N LEU A 15 -4.29 -25.87 -25.63
CA LEU A 15 -4.69 -24.70 -24.85
C LEU A 15 -5.94 -24.05 -25.44
N PRO A 16 -6.94 -23.64 -24.66
CA PRO A 16 -8.10 -22.88 -25.12
C PRO A 16 -7.70 -21.63 -25.90
N THR A 17 -8.60 -21.19 -26.79
CA THR A 17 -8.35 -19.99 -27.62
C THR A 17 -8.29 -18.69 -26.83
N GLN A 18 -8.83 -18.69 -25.62
CA GLN A 18 -8.83 -17.53 -24.73
C GLN A 18 -8.48 -17.96 -23.29
N TYR A 19 -7.80 -17.11 -22.58
CA TYR A 19 -7.55 -17.29 -21.16
C TYR A 19 -8.84 -16.97 -20.36
N ALA A 20 -9.28 -17.90 -19.52
CA ALA A 20 -10.45 -17.79 -18.67
C ALA A 20 -10.04 -17.90 -17.19
N PRO A 21 -9.67 -16.80 -16.53
CA PRO A 21 -9.17 -16.82 -15.13
C PRO A 21 -10.09 -17.58 -14.17
N ALA A 22 -11.40 -17.34 -14.25
CA ALA A 22 -12.41 -17.97 -13.38
C ALA A 22 -12.43 -19.50 -13.43
N GLU A 23 -12.00 -20.11 -14.55
CA GLU A 23 -11.97 -21.58 -14.72
C GLU A 23 -10.66 -22.20 -14.20
N VAL A 24 -9.61 -21.38 -14.06
CA VAL A 24 -8.23 -21.82 -13.85
C VAL A 24 -7.73 -21.49 -12.44
N GLU A 25 -7.91 -20.25 -11.98
CA GLU A 25 -7.25 -19.71 -10.78
C GLU A 25 -7.56 -20.51 -9.52
N GLY A 26 -8.84 -20.79 -9.23
CA GLY A 26 -9.22 -21.53 -8.02
C GLY A 26 -8.64 -22.94 -7.97
N LYS A 27 -8.70 -23.67 -9.11
CA LYS A 27 -8.18 -25.05 -9.19
C LYS A 27 -6.66 -25.12 -9.04
N LEU A 28 -5.94 -24.16 -9.62
CA LEU A 28 -4.49 -24.06 -9.47
C LEU A 28 -4.11 -23.77 -8.02
N TYR A 29 -4.80 -22.84 -7.38
CA TYR A 29 -4.51 -22.47 -6.00
C TYR A 29 -4.74 -23.64 -5.05
N GLU A 30 -5.87 -24.36 -5.18
CA GLU A 30 -6.16 -25.57 -4.40
C GLU A 30 -5.05 -26.61 -4.60
N ARG A 31 -4.65 -26.85 -5.84
CA ARG A 31 -3.54 -27.78 -6.16
C ARG A 31 -2.22 -27.37 -5.47
N TRP A 32 -1.87 -26.10 -5.49
CA TRP A 32 -0.62 -25.62 -4.85
C TRP A 32 -0.65 -25.85 -3.33
N VAL A 33 -1.81 -25.58 -2.69
CA VAL A 33 -1.99 -25.81 -1.25
C VAL A 33 -1.95 -27.32 -0.94
N GLU A 34 -2.66 -28.15 -1.68
CA GLU A 34 -2.67 -29.60 -1.50
C GLU A 34 -1.27 -30.22 -1.67
N ARG A 35 -0.46 -29.66 -2.56
CA ARG A 35 0.93 -30.08 -2.77
C ARG A 35 1.91 -29.56 -1.71
N GLY A 36 1.45 -28.68 -0.83
CA GLY A 36 2.28 -28.10 0.21
C GLY A 36 3.38 -27.15 -0.28
N TYR A 37 3.25 -26.57 -1.46
CA TYR A 37 4.29 -25.73 -2.06
C TYR A 37 4.62 -24.47 -1.26
N PHE A 38 3.72 -24.03 -0.39
CA PHE A 38 3.87 -22.83 0.44
C PHE A 38 4.24 -23.12 1.88
N GLU A 39 4.24 -24.40 2.26
CA GLU A 39 4.65 -24.81 3.62
C GLU A 39 6.17 -24.68 3.78
N ALA A 40 6.61 -24.45 5.00
CA ALA A 40 8.02 -24.27 5.34
C ALA A 40 8.47 -25.31 6.36
N ASP A 41 9.66 -25.88 6.13
CA ASP A 41 10.27 -26.91 6.96
C ASP A 41 11.41 -26.30 7.80
N GLU A 42 11.22 -26.25 9.12
CA GLU A 42 12.23 -25.76 10.07
C GLU A 42 13.49 -26.62 10.12
N HIS A 43 13.43 -27.87 9.67
CA HIS A 43 14.57 -28.80 9.64
C HIS A 43 15.32 -28.81 8.31
N SER A 44 14.85 -28.05 7.31
CA SER A 44 15.51 -27.92 6.02
C SER A 44 16.92 -27.31 6.14
N GLU A 45 17.88 -27.82 5.35
CA GLU A 45 19.23 -27.23 5.25
C GLU A 45 19.30 -25.97 4.38
N LYS A 46 18.24 -25.66 3.62
CA LYS A 46 18.17 -24.46 2.76
C LYS A 46 18.24 -23.18 3.62
N PRO A 47 18.87 -22.11 3.12
CA PRO A 47 18.87 -20.84 3.82
C PRO A 47 17.42 -20.29 3.98
N PRO A 48 17.04 -19.77 5.14
CA PRO A 48 15.68 -19.27 5.35
C PRO A 48 15.44 -17.94 4.61
N PHE A 49 14.21 -17.76 4.15
CA PHE A 49 13.65 -16.48 3.76
C PHE A 49 12.30 -16.31 4.45
N THR A 50 12.23 -15.43 5.41
CA THR A 50 11.05 -15.27 6.28
C THR A 50 10.43 -13.91 6.12
N VAL A 51 9.12 -13.89 5.95
CA VAL A 51 8.30 -12.67 5.98
C VAL A 51 7.08 -12.93 6.85
N VAL A 52 6.80 -12.07 7.81
CA VAL A 52 5.51 -12.06 8.51
C VAL A 52 4.53 -11.18 7.75
N ILE A 53 3.29 -11.63 7.66
CA ILE A 53 2.21 -10.80 7.10
C ILE A 53 1.93 -9.64 8.08
N PRO A 54 1.69 -8.41 7.61
CA PRO A 54 0.97 -7.43 8.41
C PRO A 54 -0.44 -7.99 8.69
N PRO A 55 -0.73 -8.40 9.95
CA PRO A 55 -1.93 -9.20 10.20
C PRO A 55 -3.19 -8.36 9.99
N PRO A 56 -4.07 -8.72 9.06
CA PRO A 56 -5.30 -7.97 8.85
C PRO A 56 -6.20 -8.01 10.08
N ASN A 57 -6.84 -6.88 10.35
CA ASN A 57 -7.80 -6.74 11.43
C ASN A 57 -9.08 -7.54 11.14
N VAL A 58 -9.60 -8.27 12.11
CA VAL A 58 -10.86 -9.04 11.98
C VAL A 58 -12.11 -8.13 12.01
N THR A 59 -12.05 -7.02 11.27
CA THR A 59 -13.11 -6.00 11.19
C THR A 59 -13.97 -6.09 9.94
N GLY A 60 -13.69 -7.05 9.05
CA GLY A 60 -14.41 -7.27 7.80
C GLY A 60 -13.50 -7.76 6.68
N SER A 61 -13.87 -7.46 5.44
CA SER A 61 -13.13 -7.87 4.23
C SER A 61 -11.84 -7.07 4.01
N LEU A 62 -10.88 -7.69 3.33
CA LEU A 62 -9.69 -7.02 2.79
C LEU A 62 -10.09 -5.91 1.79
N HIS A 63 -9.25 -4.90 1.70
CA HIS A 63 -9.36 -3.81 0.72
C HIS A 63 -8.14 -3.79 -0.21
N LEU A 64 -8.15 -2.91 -1.22
CA LEU A 64 -7.06 -2.83 -2.20
C LEU A 64 -5.67 -2.60 -1.59
N GLY A 65 -5.58 -1.90 -0.44
CA GLY A 65 -4.30 -1.73 0.26
C GLY A 65 -3.71 -3.05 0.75
N HIS A 66 -4.53 -3.97 1.27
CA HIS A 66 -4.08 -5.32 1.63
C HIS A 66 -3.66 -6.11 0.38
N ALA A 67 -4.48 -6.08 -0.68
CA ALA A 67 -4.13 -6.77 -1.93
C ALA A 67 -2.81 -6.25 -2.53
N PHE A 68 -2.53 -4.96 -2.37
CA PHE A 68 -1.29 -4.34 -2.78
C PHE A 68 -0.09 -4.88 -2.01
N GLU A 69 -0.14 -4.80 -0.69
CA GLU A 69 0.89 -5.31 0.22
C GLU A 69 1.14 -6.82 0.02
N HIS A 70 0.06 -7.61 -0.03
CA HIS A 70 0.15 -9.06 -0.25
C HIS A 70 0.79 -9.39 -1.60
N THR A 71 0.46 -8.66 -2.66
CA THR A 71 1.08 -8.85 -3.98
C THR A 71 2.59 -8.65 -3.93
N LEU A 72 3.08 -7.64 -3.21
CA LEU A 72 4.51 -7.36 -3.09
C LEU A 72 5.23 -8.44 -2.27
N ILE A 73 4.64 -8.85 -1.15
CA ILE A 73 5.19 -9.92 -0.30
C ILE A 73 5.23 -11.24 -1.08
N ASP A 74 4.14 -11.59 -1.76
CA ASP A 74 4.04 -12.84 -2.52
C ASP A 74 5.08 -12.88 -3.67
N ALA A 75 5.31 -11.73 -4.33
CA ALA A 75 6.35 -11.64 -5.35
C ALA A 75 7.75 -11.94 -4.79
N LEU A 76 8.10 -11.42 -3.61
CA LEU A 76 9.36 -11.69 -2.94
C LEU A 76 9.48 -13.15 -2.50
N THR A 77 8.43 -13.69 -1.88
CA THR A 77 8.45 -15.06 -1.36
C THR A 77 8.48 -16.11 -2.48
N ARG A 78 7.77 -15.88 -3.59
CA ARG A 78 7.85 -16.76 -4.78
C ARG A 78 9.25 -16.75 -5.40
N ARG A 79 9.84 -15.55 -5.60
CA ARG A 79 11.23 -15.43 -6.08
C ARG A 79 12.19 -16.16 -5.14
N ALA A 80 12.13 -15.91 -3.84
CA ALA A 80 13.02 -16.54 -2.86
C ALA A 80 12.92 -18.08 -2.89
N ARG A 81 11.71 -18.63 -2.99
CA ARG A 81 11.48 -20.06 -3.13
C ARG A 81 12.14 -20.61 -4.39
N MET A 82 11.97 -19.94 -5.53
CA MET A 82 12.61 -20.31 -6.80
C MET A 82 14.14 -20.16 -6.75
N GLN A 83 14.68 -19.27 -5.90
CA GLN A 83 16.11 -19.15 -5.63
C GLN A 83 16.67 -20.24 -4.71
N GLY A 84 15.83 -21.15 -4.23
CA GLY A 84 16.22 -22.30 -3.41
C GLY A 84 16.24 -22.00 -1.90
N HIS A 85 15.62 -20.92 -1.45
CA HIS A 85 15.43 -20.65 -0.02
C HIS A 85 14.34 -21.53 0.60
N GLU A 86 14.47 -21.85 1.89
CA GLU A 86 13.35 -22.29 2.71
C GLU A 86 12.51 -21.07 3.05
N THR A 87 11.38 -20.96 2.38
CA THR A 87 10.60 -19.72 2.38
C THR A 87 9.38 -19.84 3.28
N LEU A 88 9.30 -19.00 4.30
CA LEU A 88 8.15 -18.85 5.16
C LEU A 88 7.49 -17.49 4.95
N TRP A 89 6.30 -17.47 4.43
CA TRP A 89 5.39 -16.33 4.58
C TRP A 89 4.38 -16.69 5.68
N GLN A 90 4.61 -16.13 6.88
CA GLN A 90 3.82 -16.41 8.07
C GLN A 90 2.47 -15.70 8.02
N PRO A 91 1.34 -16.41 7.89
CA PRO A 91 0.00 -15.81 7.91
C PRO A 91 -0.54 -15.60 9.32
N GLY A 92 -1.56 -14.78 9.42
CA GLY A 92 -2.37 -14.62 10.62
C GLY A 92 -3.21 -13.36 10.61
N MET A 93 -3.88 -13.09 11.75
CA MET A 93 -4.84 -12.00 11.88
C MET A 93 -4.69 -11.30 13.23
N ASP A 94 -5.03 -10.02 13.25
CA ASP A 94 -5.03 -9.21 14.46
C ASP A 94 -6.45 -9.12 15.06
N HIS A 95 -6.55 -9.21 16.39
CA HIS A 95 -7.81 -9.08 17.12
C HIS A 95 -8.35 -7.63 17.10
N ALA A 96 -7.48 -6.64 16.88
CA ALA A 96 -7.82 -5.23 16.66
C ALA A 96 -8.80 -4.65 17.70
N GLY A 97 -8.40 -4.67 18.96
CA GLY A 97 -9.22 -4.40 20.15
C GLY A 97 -10.36 -3.38 19.97
N ILE A 98 -10.05 -2.08 19.87
CA ILE A 98 -11.07 -1.02 19.73
C ILE A 98 -11.88 -1.19 18.44
N ALA A 99 -11.22 -1.50 17.33
CA ALA A 99 -11.87 -1.54 16.02
C ALA A 99 -12.91 -2.68 15.95
N THR A 100 -12.52 -3.89 16.35
CA THR A 100 -13.39 -5.08 16.34
C THR A 100 -14.54 -4.92 17.36
N GLN A 101 -14.23 -4.43 18.57
CA GLN A 101 -15.27 -4.16 19.55
C GLN A 101 -16.32 -3.18 19.01
N ASN A 102 -15.90 -2.08 18.39
CA ASN A 102 -16.80 -1.10 17.78
C ASN A 102 -17.66 -1.67 16.65
N VAL A 103 -17.12 -2.63 15.87
CA VAL A 103 -17.90 -3.31 14.82
C VAL A 103 -19.02 -4.13 15.46
N VAL A 104 -18.67 -4.97 16.45
CA VAL A 104 -19.64 -5.83 17.12
C VAL A 104 -20.68 -5.03 17.92
N GLU A 105 -20.30 -3.92 18.56
CA GLU A 105 -21.23 -3.00 19.22
C GLU A 105 -22.24 -2.40 18.23
N ARG A 106 -21.80 -2.05 17.00
CA ARG A 106 -22.71 -1.57 15.95
C ARG A 106 -23.67 -2.65 15.48
N GLU A 107 -23.23 -3.91 15.39
CA GLU A 107 -24.13 -5.02 15.06
C GLU A 107 -25.17 -5.24 16.18
N LEU A 108 -24.75 -5.20 17.45
CA LEU A 108 -25.66 -5.28 18.59
C LEU A 108 -26.68 -4.13 18.62
N ALA A 109 -26.26 -2.91 18.27
CA ALA A 109 -27.15 -1.77 18.20
C ALA A 109 -28.28 -1.94 17.17
N LYS A 110 -28.02 -2.66 16.05
CA LYS A 110 -29.07 -3.04 15.10
C LYS A 110 -30.09 -4.00 15.70
N GLU A 111 -29.68 -4.80 16.69
CA GLU A 111 -30.56 -5.69 17.47
C GLU A 111 -31.26 -4.95 18.64
N GLY A 112 -31.01 -3.64 18.82
CA GLY A 112 -31.52 -2.84 19.94
C GLY A 112 -30.85 -3.13 21.27
N LYS A 113 -29.62 -3.67 21.26
CA LYS A 113 -28.85 -4.06 22.44
C LYS A 113 -27.54 -3.31 22.52
N SER A 114 -27.02 -3.18 23.74
CA SER A 114 -25.67 -2.71 24.04
C SER A 114 -24.82 -3.85 24.63
N ARG A 115 -23.51 -3.69 24.69
CA ARG A 115 -22.63 -4.64 25.39
C ARG A 115 -22.98 -4.80 26.87
N HIS A 116 -23.48 -3.74 27.50
CA HIS A 116 -23.86 -3.74 28.91
C HIS A 116 -25.10 -4.61 29.21
N ASP A 117 -25.99 -4.76 28.20
CA ASP A 117 -27.16 -5.65 28.32
C ASP A 117 -26.73 -7.14 28.27
N LEU A 118 -25.62 -7.45 27.62
CA LEU A 118 -25.08 -8.82 27.55
C LEU A 118 -24.20 -9.15 28.77
N GLY A 119 -23.46 -8.20 29.30
CA GLY A 119 -22.35 -8.45 30.20
C GLY A 119 -21.06 -8.85 29.47
N ARG A 120 -19.93 -8.78 30.18
CA ARG A 120 -18.58 -8.92 29.58
C ARG A 120 -18.38 -10.27 28.88
N GLU A 121 -18.71 -11.38 29.57
CA GLU A 121 -18.47 -12.72 29.08
C GLU A 121 -19.23 -13.02 27.79
N ALA A 122 -20.55 -12.80 27.79
CA ALA A 122 -21.39 -13.04 26.61
C ALA A 122 -21.04 -12.07 25.45
N PHE A 123 -20.59 -10.85 25.75
CA PHE A 123 -20.11 -9.94 24.74
C PHE A 123 -18.80 -10.45 24.09
N VAL A 124 -17.85 -10.92 24.88
CA VAL A 124 -16.58 -11.49 24.37
C VAL A 124 -16.84 -12.75 23.53
N GLU A 125 -17.78 -13.61 23.93
CA GLU A 125 -18.21 -14.75 23.10
C GLU A 125 -18.81 -14.30 21.75
N ARG A 126 -19.58 -13.22 21.75
CA ARG A 126 -20.12 -12.64 20.51
C ARG A 126 -19.01 -12.13 19.60
N VAL A 127 -17.95 -11.54 20.16
CA VAL A 127 -16.79 -11.07 19.38
C VAL A 127 -16.00 -12.26 18.82
N TRP A 128 -15.82 -13.36 19.56
CA TRP A 128 -15.21 -14.59 19.04
C TRP A 128 -15.99 -15.18 17.85
N LYS A 129 -17.31 -15.17 17.92
CA LYS A 129 -18.17 -15.58 16.79
C LYS A 129 -17.92 -14.69 15.57
N TRP A 130 -17.93 -13.39 15.76
CA TRP A 130 -17.60 -12.43 14.69
C TRP A 130 -16.20 -12.68 14.09
N LYS A 131 -15.19 -12.92 14.92
CA LYS A 131 -13.83 -13.27 14.49
C LYS A 131 -13.79 -14.47 13.56
N ASN A 132 -14.53 -15.52 13.91
CA ASN A 132 -14.54 -16.74 13.10
C ASN A 132 -15.21 -16.51 11.73
N GLU A 133 -16.29 -15.74 11.68
CA GLU A 133 -16.99 -15.40 10.43
C GLU A 133 -16.12 -14.48 9.54
N SER A 134 -15.57 -13.43 10.12
CA SER A 134 -14.74 -12.44 9.44
C SER A 134 -13.39 -13.03 8.97
N GLY A 135 -12.78 -13.85 9.80
CA GLY A 135 -11.52 -14.54 9.49
C GLY A 135 -11.65 -15.45 8.28
N GLY A 136 -12.73 -16.25 8.21
CA GLY A 136 -12.98 -17.09 7.05
C GLY A 136 -13.14 -16.31 5.73
N GLN A 137 -13.72 -15.11 5.79
CA GLN A 137 -13.82 -14.24 4.62
C GLN A 137 -12.46 -13.70 4.19
N ILE A 138 -11.62 -13.27 5.14
CA ILE A 138 -10.27 -12.77 4.88
C ILE A 138 -9.42 -13.86 4.22
N SER A 139 -9.35 -15.05 4.81
CA SER A 139 -8.60 -16.19 4.26
C SER A 139 -9.10 -16.58 2.86
N GLY A 140 -10.41 -16.52 2.61
CA GLY A 140 -11.00 -16.72 1.29
C GLY A 140 -10.54 -15.70 0.25
N GLN A 141 -10.44 -14.42 0.63
CA GLN A 141 -9.93 -13.37 -0.25
C GLN A 141 -8.44 -13.54 -0.56
N MET A 142 -7.62 -13.92 0.43
CA MET A 142 -6.20 -14.23 0.25
C MET A 142 -6.00 -15.39 -0.74
N ARG A 143 -6.80 -16.46 -0.62
CA ARG A 143 -6.78 -17.59 -1.57
C ARG A 143 -7.14 -17.16 -2.99
N ARG A 144 -8.13 -16.27 -3.14
CA ARG A 144 -8.51 -15.72 -4.43
C ARG A 144 -7.41 -14.84 -5.04
N LEU A 145 -6.68 -14.06 -4.22
CA LEU A 145 -5.54 -13.25 -4.67
C LEU A 145 -4.34 -14.13 -5.09
N GLY A 146 -4.24 -15.34 -4.56
CA GLY A 146 -3.17 -16.28 -4.86
C GLY A 146 -2.00 -16.21 -3.89
N ASP A 147 -2.24 -15.76 -2.65
CA ASP A 147 -1.21 -15.59 -1.63
C ASP A 147 -0.56 -16.92 -1.25
N GLY A 148 0.76 -17.02 -1.43
CA GLY A 148 1.54 -18.22 -1.14
C GLY A 148 1.95 -18.34 0.32
N VAL A 149 0.99 -18.26 1.24
CA VAL A 149 1.21 -18.33 2.70
C VAL A 149 1.23 -19.75 3.22
N ALA A 150 1.96 -19.99 4.31
CA ALA A 150 1.99 -21.27 5.02
C ALA A 150 0.72 -21.44 5.88
N TRP A 151 -0.36 -21.95 5.28
CA TRP A 151 -1.67 -22.05 5.93
C TRP A 151 -1.68 -22.87 7.21
N SER A 152 -0.85 -23.90 7.32
CA SER A 152 -0.73 -24.72 8.53
C SER A 152 -0.21 -23.93 9.74
N ARG A 153 0.38 -22.76 9.50
CA ARG A 153 0.99 -21.89 10.51
C ARG A 153 0.18 -20.63 10.78
N GLU A 154 -1.09 -20.57 10.35
CA GLU A 154 -1.94 -19.40 10.59
C GLU A 154 -2.07 -19.11 12.09
N ARG A 155 -1.84 -17.86 12.50
CA ARG A 155 -1.88 -17.42 13.89
C ARG A 155 -2.92 -16.31 14.09
N PHE A 156 -3.33 -16.15 15.33
CA PHE A 156 -4.22 -15.06 15.74
C PHE A 156 -3.66 -14.40 17.00
N THR A 157 -3.61 -13.07 17.04
CA THR A 157 -2.96 -12.34 18.15
C THR A 157 -3.53 -12.66 19.54
N MET A 158 -4.70 -13.31 19.64
CA MET A 158 -5.28 -13.81 20.89
C MET A 158 -5.37 -15.34 20.98
N ASP A 159 -4.63 -16.08 20.15
CA ASP A 159 -4.49 -17.53 20.38
C ASP A 159 -3.69 -17.83 21.66
N GLU A 160 -3.71 -19.07 22.10
CA GLU A 160 -3.11 -19.49 23.37
C GLU A 160 -1.61 -19.14 23.45
N GLY A 161 -0.83 -19.48 22.41
CA GLY A 161 0.62 -19.23 22.41
C GLY A 161 0.98 -17.74 22.33
N LEU A 162 0.21 -16.95 21.56
CA LEU A 162 0.42 -15.49 21.51
C LEU A 162 -0.04 -14.82 22.82
N SER A 163 -1.08 -15.33 23.47
CA SER A 163 -1.50 -14.85 24.78
C SER A 163 -0.45 -15.15 25.87
N GLU A 164 0.19 -16.32 25.82
CA GLU A 164 1.34 -16.62 26.66
C GLU A 164 2.52 -15.67 26.41
N ALA A 165 2.83 -15.39 25.14
CA ALA A 165 3.87 -14.43 24.78
C ALA A 165 3.58 -13.02 25.31
N VAL A 166 2.35 -12.56 25.21
CA VAL A 166 1.92 -11.26 25.74
C VAL A 166 2.08 -11.20 27.26
N GLN A 167 1.64 -12.23 27.95
CA GLN A 167 1.77 -12.31 29.41
C GLN A 167 3.24 -12.36 29.84
N THR A 168 4.08 -13.10 29.11
CA THR A 168 5.52 -13.21 29.38
C THR A 168 6.22 -11.87 29.24
N ILE A 169 6.00 -11.16 28.12
CA ILE A 169 6.66 -9.87 27.89
C ILE A 169 6.17 -8.81 28.87
N PHE A 170 4.89 -8.82 29.20
CA PHE A 170 4.33 -7.89 30.20
C PHE A 170 5.01 -8.11 31.57
N LYS A 171 5.07 -9.37 32.04
CA LYS A 171 5.71 -9.73 33.31
C LYS A 171 7.18 -9.30 33.32
N LYS A 172 7.92 -9.59 32.24
CA LYS A 172 9.34 -9.23 32.12
C LYS A 172 9.53 -7.71 32.20
N LEU A 173 8.74 -6.93 31.44
CA LEU A 173 8.80 -5.47 31.47
C LEU A 173 8.40 -4.88 32.82
N TYR A 174 7.45 -5.51 33.51
CA TYR A 174 7.00 -5.13 34.84
C TYR A 174 8.10 -5.38 35.89
N ASP A 175 8.74 -6.54 35.86
CA ASP A 175 9.84 -6.89 36.78
C ASP A 175 11.10 -6.05 36.54
N ASP A 176 11.35 -5.62 35.30
CA ASP A 176 12.42 -4.70 34.93
C ASP A 176 12.06 -3.21 35.17
N GLU A 177 10.91 -2.93 35.84
CA GLU A 177 10.40 -1.59 36.14
C GLU A 177 10.18 -0.68 34.92
N LEU A 178 9.98 -1.30 33.74
CA LEU A 178 9.65 -0.60 32.50
C LEU A 178 8.14 -0.44 32.31
N ILE A 179 7.33 -1.22 33.02
CA ILE A 179 5.88 -1.02 33.13
C ILE A 179 5.55 -0.44 34.50
N TYR A 180 4.74 0.60 34.54
CA TYR A 180 4.30 1.26 35.77
C TYR A 180 2.87 1.77 35.64
N ARG A 181 2.24 2.09 36.77
CA ARG A 181 0.90 2.66 36.86
C ARG A 181 0.97 4.08 37.38
N ALA A 182 0.38 5.03 36.66
CA ALA A 182 0.38 6.44 37.07
C ALA A 182 -0.86 7.17 36.53
N GLU A 183 -1.26 8.19 37.28
CA GLU A 183 -2.24 9.17 36.86
C GLU A 183 -1.56 10.24 35.97
N ARG A 184 -2.01 10.34 34.73
CA ARG A 184 -1.55 11.34 33.75
C ARG A 184 -2.72 11.80 32.91
N ILE A 185 -2.53 12.93 32.22
CA ILE A 185 -3.49 13.36 31.22
C ILE A 185 -3.37 12.47 29.97
N ILE A 186 -4.50 12.02 29.48
CA ILE A 186 -4.60 11.11 28.33
C ILE A 186 -5.63 11.62 27.33
N ASN A 187 -5.54 11.16 26.10
CA ASN A 187 -6.61 11.30 25.11
C ASN A 187 -7.70 10.26 25.40
N TRP A 188 -8.90 10.73 25.70
CA TRP A 188 -10.05 9.89 26.01
C TRP A 188 -11.12 10.01 24.93
N CYS A 189 -11.66 8.90 24.48
CA CYS A 189 -12.82 8.90 23.60
C CYS A 189 -14.12 8.72 24.42
N PRO A 190 -14.97 9.75 24.55
CA PRO A 190 -16.18 9.68 25.36
C PRO A 190 -17.27 8.75 24.77
N ARG A 191 -17.19 8.40 23.48
CA ARG A 191 -18.07 7.42 22.85
C ARG A 191 -17.56 5.99 23.03
N CYS A 192 -16.27 5.75 22.78
CA CYS A 192 -15.68 4.41 22.94
C CYS A 192 -15.45 4.06 24.42
N LEU A 193 -15.46 5.05 25.30
CA LEU A 193 -15.19 4.96 26.75
C LEU A 193 -13.84 4.31 27.05
N THR A 194 -12.80 4.77 26.38
CA THR A 194 -11.44 4.26 26.53
C THR A 194 -10.39 5.31 26.20
N ALA A 195 -9.21 5.15 26.81
CA ALA A 195 -8.01 5.84 26.42
C ALA A 195 -7.63 5.44 24.98
N ILE A 196 -7.08 6.38 24.24
CA ILE A 196 -6.46 6.18 22.91
C ILE A 196 -5.07 6.82 22.91
N SER A 197 -4.15 6.25 22.16
CA SER A 197 -2.79 6.80 22.06
C SER A 197 -2.76 8.07 21.18
N ASP A 198 -1.75 8.90 21.35
CA ASP A 198 -1.60 10.16 20.60
C ASP A 198 -1.61 9.93 19.08
N ILE A 199 -1.00 8.85 18.63
CA ILE A 199 -0.97 8.46 17.20
C ILE A 199 -2.32 7.96 16.67
N GLU A 200 -3.29 7.64 17.53
CA GLU A 200 -4.67 7.28 17.16
C GLU A 200 -5.62 8.49 17.16
N VAL A 201 -5.12 9.67 17.44
CA VAL A 201 -5.87 10.93 17.33
C VAL A 201 -5.66 11.51 15.93
N GLU A 202 -6.75 11.67 15.19
CA GLU A 202 -6.73 12.34 13.88
C GLU A 202 -7.11 13.81 14.07
N TYR A 203 -6.20 14.70 13.71
CA TYR A 203 -6.46 16.13 13.76
C TYR A 203 -7.10 16.61 12.47
N GLN A 204 -8.18 17.35 12.60
CA GLN A 204 -8.86 18.01 11.48
C GLN A 204 -9.28 19.41 11.87
N ASP A 205 -9.41 20.28 10.87
CA ASP A 205 -9.88 21.65 11.08
C ASP A 205 -11.40 21.65 11.22
N ASP A 206 -11.89 22.01 12.41
CA ASP A 206 -13.30 22.15 12.72
C ASP A 206 -13.70 23.61 12.85
N ASP A 207 -14.92 23.92 12.45
CA ASP A 207 -15.57 25.22 12.70
C ASP A 207 -15.97 25.31 14.18
N GLY A 208 -15.19 26.09 14.94
CA GLY A 208 -15.45 26.34 16.34
C GLY A 208 -15.75 27.80 16.64
N GLU A 209 -15.61 28.16 17.90
CA GLU A 209 -15.67 29.54 18.39
C GLU A 209 -14.51 29.83 19.31
N LEU A 210 -14.00 31.05 19.27
CA LEU A 210 -13.08 31.58 20.28
C LEU A 210 -13.78 32.66 21.09
N VAL A 211 -13.90 32.41 22.38
CA VAL A 211 -14.61 33.32 23.32
C VAL A 211 -13.57 33.97 24.23
N SER A 212 -13.52 35.30 24.22
CA SER A 212 -12.72 36.12 25.12
C SER A 212 -13.59 36.59 26.25
N MET A 213 -13.18 36.35 27.49
CA MET A 213 -13.97 36.64 28.68
C MET A 213 -13.12 37.23 29.81
N THR A 214 -13.73 38.06 30.67
CA THR A 214 -13.07 38.68 31.80
C THR A 214 -13.16 37.82 33.04
N TYR A 215 -12.02 37.49 33.68
CA TYR A 215 -11.90 36.93 34.99
C TYR A 215 -11.56 38.03 36.01
N GLY A 216 -11.90 37.83 37.27
CA GLY A 216 -11.68 38.82 38.34
C GLY A 216 -12.80 39.85 38.47
N GLU A 217 -12.63 40.83 39.35
CA GLU A 217 -13.54 41.91 39.65
C GLU A 217 -12.79 43.23 39.89
N GLY A 218 -13.40 44.36 39.60
CA GLY A 218 -12.86 45.68 39.82
C GLY A 218 -11.53 45.95 39.05
N GLU A 219 -10.49 46.34 39.80
CA GLU A 219 -9.14 46.58 39.18
C GLU A 219 -8.32 45.32 38.98
N GLU A 220 -8.76 44.18 39.57
CA GLU A 220 -8.06 42.88 39.43
C GLU A 220 -8.76 42.00 38.39
N THR A 221 -8.78 42.50 37.17
CA THR A 221 -9.38 41.80 36.03
C THR A 221 -8.35 41.43 35.00
N ILE A 222 -8.56 40.26 34.36
CA ILE A 222 -7.74 39.75 33.26
C ILE A 222 -8.64 39.12 32.20
N VAL A 223 -8.31 39.30 30.93
CA VAL A 223 -9.05 38.72 29.83
C VAL A 223 -8.37 37.48 29.36
N VAL A 224 -9.08 36.35 29.34
CA VAL A 224 -8.65 35.07 28.79
C VAL A 224 -9.48 34.71 27.56
N ALA A 225 -8.93 33.92 26.66
CA ALA A 225 -9.63 33.45 25.48
C ALA A 225 -9.56 31.91 25.39
N THR A 226 -10.68 31.30 25.04
CA THR A 226 -10.74 29.83 24.94
C THR A 226 -11.70 29.36 23.84
N THR A 227 -11.40 28.23 23.25
CA THR A 227 -12.34 27.47 22.40
C THR A 227 -13.18 26.48 23.20
N ARG A 228 -12.84 26.27 24.46
CA ARG A 228 -13.43 25.27 25.37
C ARG A 228 -13.95 25.90 26.67
N ALA A 229 -14.97 26.74 26.57
CA ALA A 229 -15.52 27.45 27.71
C ALA A 229 -16.04 26.50 28.81
N GLU A 230 -16.48 25.29 28.49
CA GLU A 230 -16.96 24.28 29.45
C GLU A 230 -15.90 23.88 30.47
N THR A 231 -14.62 23.93 30.14
CA THR A 231 -13.55 23.53 31.06
C THR A 231 -13.22 24.58 32.09
N MET A 232 -13.70 25.82 31.93
CA MET A 232 -13.41 26.91 32.87
C MET A 232 -13.83 26.64 34.32
N LEU A 233 -14.85 25.80 34.51
CA LEU A 233 -15.29 25.37 35.81
C LEU A 233 -14.21 24.63 36.61
N GLY A 234 -13.19 24.11 35.94
CA GLY A 234 -12.03 23.43 36.53
C GLY A 234 -10.75 24.27 36.55
N ASP A 235 -10.82 25.55 36.20
CA ASP A 235 -9.64 26.40 36.19
C ASP A 235 -9.04 26.54 37.61
N THR A 236 -7.72 26.45 37.68
CA THR A 236 -6.98 26.53 38.95
C THR A 236 -5.94 27.64 38.96
N ALA A 237 -5.70 28.27 37.82
CA ALA A 237 -4.90 29.48 37.70
C ALA A 237 -5.20 30.22 36.38
N VAL A 238 -4.67 31.43 36.27
CA VAL A 238 -4.41 32.11 35.00
C VAL A 238 -2.91 32.29 34.89
N ALA A 239 -2.31 31.82 33.77
CA ALA A 239 -0.90 31.96 33.51
C ALA A 239 -0.62 33.15 32.57
N VAL A 240 0.44 33.88 32.83
CA VAL A 240 0.95 34.99 32.01
C VAL A 240 2.45 34.87 31.81
N HIS A 241 3.02 35.43 30.77
CA HIS A 241 4.45 35.41 30.59
C HIS A 241 5.12 36.31 31.66
N PRO A 242 6.27 35.90 32.29
CA PRO A 242 6.92 36.68 33.31
C PRO A 242 7.36 38.08 32.88
N ASP A 243 7.65 38.25 31.60
CA ASP A 243 8.12 39.52 31.01
C ASP A 243 6.94 40.35 30.45
N ASP A 244 5.68 39.91 30.58
CA ASP A 244 4.54 40.66 30.11
C ASP A 244 4.16 41.77 31.09
N GLU A 245 4.56 43.00 30.76
CA GLU A 245 4.30 44.19 31.59
C GLU A 245 2.80 44.45 31.86
N ARG A 246 1.92 44.01 30.96
CA ARG A 246 0.46 44.21 31.08
C ARG A 246 -0.11 43.55 32.32
N TYR A 247 0.45 42.41 32.70
CA TYR A 247 -0.12 41.56 33.76
C TYR A 247 0.80 41.41 34.98
N ARG A 248 2.00 42.00 34.96
CA ARG A 248 3.01 41.89 36.05
C ARG A 248 2.40 42.24 37.42
N HIS A 249 1.50 43.25 37.49
CA HIS A 249 0.86 43.70 38.70
C HIS A 249 -0.19 42.71 39.30
N LEU A 250 -0.62 41.71 38.50
CA LEU A 250 -1.55 40.63 38.87
C LEU A 250 -0.84 39.36 39.34
N VAL A 251 0.40 39.14 38.97
CA VAL A 251 1.15 37.93 39.36
C VAL A 251 1.18 37.77 40.86
N GLY A 252 0.80 36.59 41.36
CA GLY A 252 0.69 36.25 42.77
C GLY A 252 -0.62 36.64 43.42
N LYS A 253 -1.49 37.39 42.76
CA LYS A 253 -2.82 37.73 43.27
C LYS A 253 -3.84 36.64 43.01
N GLN A 254 -4.89 36.65 43.83
CA GLN A 254 -6.06 35.77 43.69
C GLN A 254 -7.17 36.54 42.98
N ILE A 255 -7.67 36.02 41.90
CA ILE A 255 -8.75 36.60 41.09
C ILE A 255 -10.02 35.74 41.17
N LYS A 256 -11.18 36.37 41.11
CA LYS A 256 -12.46 35.65 41.10
C LYS A 256 -12.66 34.89 39.81
N LEU A 257 -12.93 33.57 39.91
CA LEU A 257 -13.34 32.76 38.79
C LEU A 257 -14.83 32.94 38.51
N PRO A 258 -15.25 33.41 37.32
CA PRO A 258 -16.65 33.63 37.00
C PRO A 258 -17.52 32.39 37.18
N LEU A 259 -18.81 32.59 37.45
CA LEU A 259 -19.82 31.52 37.61
C LEU A 259 -19.51 30.51 38.74
N THR A 260 -18.55 30.84 39.62
CA THR A 260 -18.17 29.98 40.77
C THR A 260 -17.94 30.84 42.03
N ASP A 261 -17.83 30.19 43.18
CA ASP A 261 -17.42 30.83 44.43
C ASP A 261 -15.91 30.84 44.67
N ARG A 262 -15.12 30.30 43.71
CA ARG A 262 -13.66 30.14 43.83
C ARG A 262 -12.89 31.39 43.42
N THR A 263 -11.72 31.55 44.01
CA THR A 263 -10.66 32.42 43.52
C THR A 263 -9.47 31.56 43.06
N ILE A 264 -8.73 32.02 42.07
CA ILE A 264 -7.59 31.34 41.48
C ILE A 264 -6.39 32.28 41.37
N PRO A 265 -5.14 31.81 41.58
CA PRO A 265 -3.95 32.61 41.43
C PRO A 265 -3.65 33.01 40.01
N VAL A 266 -2.99 34.15 39.81
CA VAL A 266 -2.30 34.48 38.57
C VAL A 266 -0.84 34.06 38.73
N VAL A 267 -0.34 33.17 37.83
CA VAL A 267 1.02 32.63 37.87
C VAL A 267 1.85 33.11 36.68
N ALA A 268 3.17 33.23 36.85
CA ALA A 268 4.06 33.59 35.77
C ALA A 268 4.72 32.32 35.21
N ASP A 269 4.50 32.02 33.93
CA ASP A 269 5.05 30.84 33.26
C ASP A 269 5.57 31.18 31.87
N THR A 270 6.80 30.77 31.58
CA THR A 270 7.46 31.01 30.28
C THR A 270 6.85 30.26 29.10
N HIS A 271 5.96 29.30 29.34
CA HIS A 271 5.22 28.60 28.31
C HIS A 271 4.17 29.48 27.61
N VAL A 272 3.73 30.55 28.30
CA VAL A 272 2.73 31.48 27.76
C VAL A 272 3.38 32.38 26.71
N ASP A 273 2.78 32.40 25.50
CA ASP A 273 3.15 33.36 24.45
C ASP A 273 2.40 34.69 24.68
N PRO A 274 3.12 35.78 25.01
CA PRO A 274 2.46 37.08 25.26
C PRO A 274 1.84 37.73 24.02
N GLU A 275 2.22 37.26 22.81
CA GLU A 275 1.67 37.79 21.55
C GLU A 275 0.48 36.96 21.06
N PHE A 276 0.25 35.80 21.63
CA PHE A 276 -0.89 34.95 21.25
C PHE A 276 -2.16 35.32 22.04
N GLY A 277 -3.25 35.58 21.29
CA GLY A 277 -4.56 35.89 21.88
C GLY A 277 -4.55 37.11 22.79
N THR A 278 -4.82 36.94 24.09
CA THR A 278 -4.77 37.98 25.08
C THR A 278 -3.43 38.05 25.83
N GLY A 279 -2.54 37.10 25.61
CA GLY A 279 -1.31 36.89 26.37
C GLY A 279 -1.55 36.34 27.80
N ALA A 280 -2.78 35.97 28.10
CA ALA A 280 -3.17 35.32 29.36
C ALA A 280 -3.91 34.01 29.04
N VAL A 281 -3.47 32.93 29.68
CA VAL A 281 -3.99 31.56 29.45
C VAL A 281 -4.72 31.11 30.74
N LYS A 282 -5.98 30.68 30.61
CA LYS A 282 -6.65 29.93 31.65
C LYS A 282 -6.02 28.57 31.83
N VAL A 283 -5.76 28.15 33.05
CA VAL A 283 -5.07 26.89 33.34
C VAL A 283 -6.07 25.88 33.93
N THR A 284 -6.34 24.82 33.15
CA THR A 284 -7.21 23.71 33.55
C THR A 284 -6.41 22.39 33.49
N PRO A 285 -5.60 22.08 34.51
CA PRO A 285 -4.67 20.94 34.45
C PRO A 285 -5.29 19.57 34.19
N ALA A 286 -6.59 19.41 34.53
CA ALA A 286 -7.30 18.14 34.32
C ALA A 286 -7.79 17.94 32.87
N HIS A 287 -7.76 18.99 32.01
CA HIS A 287 -8.39 18.93 30.68
C HIS A 287 -7.56 19.47 29.51
N ASP A 288 -6.29 19.82 29.77
CA ASP A 288 -5.34 20.23 28.73
C ASP A 288 -3.93 19.76 29.07
N PRO A 289 -3.18 19.16 28.15
CA PRO A 289 -1.83 18.65 28.38
C PRO A 289 -0.81 19.76 28.75
N ASN A 290 -0.92 20.93 28.14
CA ASN A 290 -0.03 22.07 28.44
C ASN A 290 -0.35 22.65 29.81
N ASP A 291 -1.64 22.78 30.10
CA ASP A 291 -2.11 23.26 31.42
C ASP A 291 -1.71 22.28 32.53
N PHE A 292 -1.68 20.98 32.24
CA PHE A 292 -1.18 19.96 33.18
C PHE A 292 0.28 20.18 33.55
N GLU A 293 1.13 20.47 32.55
CA GLU A 293 2.55 20.76 32.81
C GLU A 293 2.76 22.10 33.54
N ILE A 294 1.97 23.13 33.24
CA ILE A 294 1.94 24.40 34.03
C ILE A 294 1.52 24.09 35.45
N GLY A 295 0.45 23.28 35.61
CA GLY A 295 -0.04 22.86 36.91
C GLY A 295 1.02 22.19 37.79
N ARG A 296 1.78 21.26 37.19
CA ARG A 296 2.91 20.59 37.85
C ARG A 296 4.02 21.56 38.28
N ARG A 297 4.40 22.52 37.45
CA ARG A 297 5.47 23.48 37.76
C ARG A 297 5.07 24.43 38.91
N HIS A 298 3.78 24.73 39.00
CA HIS A 298 3.23 25.67 39.97
C HIS A 298 2.48 25.02 41.13
N ASP A 299 2.53 23.69 41.24
CA ASP A 299 1.82 22.91 42.29
C ASP A 299 0.32 23.22 42.35
N LEU A 300 -0.33 23.36 41.22
CA LEU A 300 -1.75 23.66 41.09
C LEU A 300 -2.60 22.39 41.21
N PRO A 301 -3.79 22.49 41.86
CA PRO A 301 -4.70 21.35 41.90
C PRO A 301 -5.29 21.05 40.53
N SER A 302 -5.54 19.76 40.24
CA SER A 302 -6.19 19.32 39.01
C SER A 302 -7.65 18.96 39.29
N LEU A 303 -8.58 19.78 38.80
CA LEU A 303 -10.02 19.62 39.02
C LEU A 303 -10.69 19.11 37.72
N ALA A 304 -11.13 17.84 37.72
CA ALA A 304 -11.92 17.29 36.65
C ALA A 304 -13.35 17.84 36.65
N VAL A 305 -13.83 18.34 35.52
CA VAL A 305 -15.17 18.95 35.43
C VAL A 305 -16.20 18.03 34.79
N MET A 306 -15.77 16.91 34.16
CA MET A 306 -16.66 16.00 33.50
C MET A 306 -16.24 14.52 33.70
N ASN A 307 -17.21 13.63 33.56
CA ASN A 307 -17.02 12.18 33.66
C ASN A 307 -16.52 11.56 32.33
N GLU A 308 -16.42 10.21 32.26
CA GLU A 308 -15.97 9.44 31.10
C GLU A 308 -16.85 9.63 29.86
N ARG A 309 -18.10 10.04 30.00
CA ARG A 309 -19.03 10.35 28.92
C ARG A 309 -19.02 11.81 28.52
N ALA A 310 -18.09 12.61 29.07
CA ALA A 310 -17.98 14.05 28.88
C ALA A 310 -19.25 14.81 29.33
N ILE A 311 -19.90 14.32 30.40
CA ILE A 311 -21.00 14.98 31.07
C ILE A 311 -20.46 15.77 32.26
N ILE A 312 -20.88 17.01 32.41
CA ILE A 312 -20.44 17.90 33.52
C ILE A 312 -20.84 17.30 34.85
N THR A 313 -19.91 17.23 35.80
CA THR A 313 -20.10 16.68 37.13
C THR A 313 -19.90 17.72 38.24
N VAL A 314 -19.48 18.93 37.89
CA VAL A 314 -19.34 20.01 38.86
C VAL A 314 -20.74 20.44 39.35
N PRO A 315 -21.02 20.42 40.66
CA PRO A 315 -22.30 20.84 41.19
C PRO A 315 -22.66 22.27 40.79
N GLY A 316 -23.91 22.44 40.33
CA GLY A 316 -24.39 23.78 39.95
C GLY A 316 -25.31 23.72 38.70
N PRO A 317 -25.55 24.89 38.07
CA PRO A 317 -26.53 24.99 36.99
C PRO A 317 -26.17 24.24 35.68
N PHE A 318 -24.98 23.76 35.58
CA PHE A 318 -24.48 23.06 34.37
C PHE A 318 -24.28 21.55 34.60
N GLU A 319 -24.48 21.07 35.81
CA GLU A 319 -24.38 19.64 36.15
C GLU A 319 -25.33 18.80 35.32
N GLY A 320 -24.85 17.68 34.82
CA GLY A 320 -25.59 16.73 33.98
C GLY A 320 -25.68 17.10 32.49
N LEU A 321 -25.19 18.27 32.08
CA LEU A 321 -25.15 18.65 30.65
C LEU A 321 -23.99 17.94 29.93
N ASP A 322 -24.22 17.60 28.65
CA ASP A 322 -23.14 17.25 27.73
C ASP A 322 -22.18 18.43 27.56
N ARG A 323 -20.88 18.13 27.36
CA ARG A 323 -19.83 19.17 27.25
C ARG A 323 -20.15 20.26 26.23
N LEU A 324 -20.77 19.94 25.08
CA LEU A 324 -21.09 20.93 24.03
C LEU A 324 -22.31 21.78 24.44
N GLU A 325 -23.29 21.18 25.09
CA GLU A 325 -24.43 21.89 25.66
C GLU A 325 -23.97 22.81 26.81
N ALA A 326 -23.10 22.30 27.68
CA ALA A 326 -22.51 23.07 28.78
C ALA A 326 -21.68 24.25 28.23
N ARG A 327 -20.87 24.06 27.16
CA ARG A 327 -20.14 25.15 26.51
C ARG A 327 -21.07 26.29 26.12
N SER A 328 -22.15 25.97 25.43
CA SER A 328 -23.15 26.98 25.01
C SER A 328 -23.83 27.65 26.18
N ALA A 329 -24.20 26.88 27.20
CA ALA A 329 -24.88 27.40 28.41
C ALA A 329 -23.97 28.32 29.25
N ILE A 330 -22.69 27.94 29.40
CA ILE A 330 -21.69 28.75 30.12
C ILE A 330 -21.43 30.06 29.39
N VAL A 331 -21.25 30.06 28.08
CA VAL A 331 -21.09 31.28 27.29
C VAL A 331 -22.32 32.19 27.41
N ALA A 332 -23.52 31.61 27.40
CA ALA A 332 -24.76 32.38 27.61
C ALA A 332 -24.79 33.01 29.01
N ALA A 333 -24.41 32.30 30.07
CA ALA A 333 -24.34 32.80 31.42
C ALA A 333 -23.29 33.92 31.56
N LEU A 334 -22.10 33.76 31.04
CA LEU A 334 -21.05 34.80 31.01
C LEU A 334 -21.50 36.05 30.24
N ARG A 335 -22.27 35.90 29.19
CA ARG A 335 -22.84 37.04 28.43
C ARG A 335 -23.90 37.77 29.30
N ALA A 336 -24.72 37.05 30.03
CA ALA A 336 -25.70 37.63 30.94
C ALA A 336 -25.03 38.43 32.09
N GLU A 337 -23.88 38.00 32.59
CA GLU A 337 -23.05 38.72 33.55
C GLU A 337 -22.22 39.87 32.94
N GLY A 338 -22.30 40.08 31.63
CA GLY A 338 -21.52 41.13 30.95
C GLY A 338 -20.01 40.84 30.88
N ARG A 339 -19.59 39.61 31.00
CA ARG A 339 -18.17 39.21 31.05
C ARG A 339 -17.56 38.90 29.69
N ILE A 340 -18.36 38.75 28.62
CA ILE A 340 -17.88 38.50 27.28
C ILE A 340 -17.28 39.77 26.69
N VAL A 341 -16.01 39.68 26.27
CA VAL A 341 -15.25 40.77 25.64
C VAL A 341 -15.33 40.69 24.13
N ALA A 342 -15.15 39.47 23.58
CA ALA A 342 -15.22 39.23 22.18
C ALA A 342 -15.63 37.77 21.86
N GLU A 343 -16.27 37.58 20.72
CA GLU A 343 -16.62 36.25 20.19
C GLU A 343 -16.23 36.21 18.72
N LYS A 344 -15.41 35.25 18.34
CA LYS A 344 -15.02 34.99 16.95
C LYS A 344 -15.69 33.72 16.46
N ARG A 345 -16.59 33.83 15.48
CA ARG A 345 -17.33 32.72 14.85
C ARG A 345 -17.43 32.94 13.34
N PRO A 346 -17.10 31.96 12.49
CA PRO A 346 -16.39 30.73 12.83
C PRO A 346 -14.93 31.00 13.24
N TYR A 347 -14.41 30.17 14.11
CA TYR A 347 -13.00 30.09 14.43
C TYR A 347 -12.50 28.70 14.09
N VAL A 348 -11.91 28.57 12.90
CA VAL A 348 -11.34 27.31 12.40
C VAL A 348 -10.08 27.01 13.18
N HIS A 349 -10.02 25.83 13.78
CA HIS A 349 -8.84 25.36 14.51
C HIS A 349 -8.74 23.84 14.47
N SER A 350 -7.55 23.33 14.68
CA SER A 350 -7.26 21.90 14.67
C SER A 350 -7.83 21.22 15.91
N VAL A 351 -8.69 20.22 15.72
CA VAL A 351 -9.37 19.46 16.78
C VAL A 351 -9.04 17.97 16.62
N GLY A 352 -8.70 17.31 17.72
CA GLY A 352 -8.41 15.89 17.76
C GLY A 352 -9.67 15.04 17.74
N HIS A 353 -9.71 14.06 16.86
CA HIS A 353 -10.82 13.10 16.71
C HIS A 353 -10.32 11.67 16.89
N CYS A 354 -11.14 10.82 17.47
CA CYS A 354 -10.87 9.39 17.57
C CYS A 354 -10.81 8.76 16.17
N SER A 355 -9.69 8.15 15.79
CA SER A 355 -9.50 7.52 14.47
C SER A 355 -10.56 6.47 14.15
N ARG A 356 -11.16 5.84 15.17
CA ARG A 356 -12.11 4.72 15.04
C ARG A 356 -13.57 5.15 14.92
N CYS A 357 -14.00 6.14 15.71
CA CYS A 357 -15.41 6.56 15.75
C CYS A 357 -15.66 8.01 15.32
N LYS A 358 -14.58 8.76 15.06
CA LYS A 358 -14.59 10.17 14.64
C LYS A 358 -15.19 11.15 15.67
N THR A 359 -15.44 10.70 16.88
CA THR A 359 -15.86 11.60 17.97
C THR A 359 -14.66 12.43 18.44
N THR A 360 -14.87 13.71 18.72
CA THR A 360 -13.85 14.59 19.30
C THR A 360 -13.34 14.02 20.61
N VAL A 361 -12.03 13.88 20.75
CA VAL A 361 -11.38 13.36 21.95
C VAL A 361 -11.44 14.37 23.09
N GLU A 362 -11.35 13.86 24.31
CA GLU A 362 -11.36 14.66 25.54
C GLU A 362 -10.08 14.40 26.31
N PRO A 363 -9.16 15.37 26.41
CA PRO A 363 -8.03 15.25 27.32
C PRO A 363 -8.54 15.19 28.76
N ARG A 364 -8.12 14.16 29.51
CA ARG A 364 -8.51 14.01 30.91
C ARG A 364 -7.47 13.29 31.75
N LEU A 365 -7.44 13.57 33.03
CA LEU A 365 -6.65 12.81 34.00
C LEU A 365 -7.26 11.42 34.19
N SER A 366 -6.39 10.41 34.16
CA SER A 366 -6.77 9.02 34.37
C SER A 366 -5.59 8.19 34.88
N MET A 367 -5.88 7.26 35.77
CA MET A 367 -4.94 6.26 36.22
C MET A 367 -4.81 5.18 35.15
N GLN A 368 -3.61 5.06 34.55
CA GLN A 368 -3.36 4.17 33.41
C GLN A 368 -2.07 3.38 33.63
N TRP A 369 -1.91 2.30 32.83
CA TRP A 369 -0.66 1.56 32.75
C TRP A 369 0.19 2.10 31.58
N TRP A 370 1.49 2.23 31.84
CA TRP A 370 2.47 2.87 30.95
C TRP A 370 3.70 2.03 30.75
N VAL A 371 4.28 2.09 29.56
CA VAL A 371 5.62 1.58 29.25
C VAL A 371 6.60 2.76 29.19
N LYS A 372 7.70 2.69 29.93
CA LYS A 372 8.87 3.57 29.77
C LYS A 372 9.58 3.19 28.47
N VAL A 373 9.25 3.88 27.39
CA VAL A 373 9.75 3.51 26.07
C VAL A 373 11.16 4.00 25.78
N GLY A 374 11.70 4.95 26.51
CA GLY A 374 13.01 5.57 26.24
C GLY A 374 14.13 4.58 25.95
N PRO A 375 14.43 3.62 26.86
CA PRO A 375 15.49 2.63 26.62
C PRO A 375 15.21 1.73 25.42
N LEU A 376 13.95 1.35 25.19
CA LEU A 376 13.51 0.49 24.07
C LEU A 376 13.63 1.24 22.74
N ALA A 377 13.19 2.49 22.70
CA ALA A 377 13.27 3.35 21.53
C ALA A 377 14.73 3.67 21.16
N GLN A 378 15.61 3.91 22.15
CA GLN A 378 17.03 4.11 21.93
C GLN A 378 17.63 2.88 21.21
N ALA A 379 17.39 1.67 21.71
CA ALA A 379 17.88 0.45 21.09
C ALA A 379 17.36 0.27 19.67
N ALA A 380 16.06 0.59 19.42
CA ALA A 380 15.45 0.53 18.11
C ALA A 380 16.06 1.54 17.12
N GLY A 381 16.34 2.75 17.57
CA GLY A 381 17.05 3.77 16.79
C GLY A 381 18.48 3.38 16.46
N ASP A 382 19.21 2.87 17.44
CA ASP A 382 20.63 2.47 17.27
C ASP A 382 20.77 1.28 16.32
N ALA A 383 19.84 0.34 16.31
CA ALA A 383 19.86 -0.79 15.36
C ALA A 383 19.82 -0.32 13.90
N VAL A 384 19.11 0.77 13.60
CA VAL A 384 19.08 1.37 12.25
C VAL A 384 20.35 2.21 12.01
N ARG A 385 20.78 3.03 12.98
CA ARG A 385 22.00 3.85 12.87
C ARG A 385 23.26 3.01 12.64
N ASP A 386 23.33 1.85 13.29
CA ASP A 386 24.45 0.90 13.18
C ASP A 386 24.37 0.06 11.88
N GLY A 387 23.32 0.22 11.08
CA GLY A 387 23.10 -0.52 9.84
C GLY A 387 22.73 -2.01 10.04
N LYS A 388 22.36 -2.41 11.27
CA LYS A 388 21.84 -3.76 11.54
C LYS A 388 20.49 -4.00 10.90
N VAL A 389 19.70 -2.95 10.75
CA VAL A 389 18.42 -2.92 10.05
C VAL A 389 18.43 -1.79 9.04
N LYS A 390 18.00 -2.07 7.82
CA LYS A 390 17.88 -1.08 6.74
C LYS A 390 16.43 -0.68 6.56
N ILE A 391 16.17 0.61 6.36
CA ILE A 391 14.86 1.14 5.96
C ILE A 391 14.92 1.50 4.47
N HIS A 392 14.00 0.95 3.70
CA HIS A 392 13.84 1.24 2.29
C HIS A 392 12.44 1.81 2.01
N PRO A 393 12.29 2.95 1.29
CA PRO A 393 13.37 3.78 0.77
C PRO A 393 14.07 4.57 1.89
N GLN A 394 15.35 4.88 1.69
CA GLN A 394 16.20 5.49 2.71
C GLN A 394 15.68 6.84 3.23
N GLU A 395 14.93 7.57 2.43
CA GLU A 395 14.33 8.85 2.82
C GLU A 395 13.36 8.72 4.01
N MET A 396 12.86 7.53 4.28
CA MET A 396 11.99 7.25 5.42
C MET A 396 12.75 7.12 6.75
N GLU A 397 14.08 6.95 6.74
CA GLU A 397 14.90 6.89 7.94
C GLU A 397 14.75 8.17 8.78
N LYS A 398 14.72 9.34 8.14
CA LYS A 398 14.53 10.60 8.86
C LYS A 398 13.24 10.61 9.67
N ARG A 399 12.13 10.17 9.06
CA ARG A 399 10.83 10.10 9.77
C ARG A 399 10.87 9.12 10.94
N TYR A 400 11.58 7.99 10.75
CA TYR A 400 11.75 7.00 11.80
C TYR A 400 12.52 7.59 12.99
N PHE A 401 13.65 8.27 12.74
CA PHE A 401 14.45 8.89 13.80
C PHE A 401 13.72 10.05 14.48
N ASP A 402 13.05 10.92 13.72
CA ASP A 402 12.26 12.03 14.27
C ASP A 402 11.24 11.51 15.30
N TRP A 403 10.72 10.30 15.09
CA TRP A 403 9.76 9.70 16.00
C TRP A 403 10.41 8.96 17.18
N VAL A 404 11.37 8.05 16.95
CA VAL A 404 11.96 7.24 18.01
C VAL A 404 12.76 8.07 19.00
N ASP A 405 13.36 9.19 18.56
CA ASP A 405 14.16 10.09 19.40
C ASP A 405 13.28 11.01 20.28
N ASN A 406 12.01 11.21 19.93
CA ASN A 406 11.09 12.10 20.65
C ASN A 406 9.89 11.36 21.28
N LEU A 407 10.00 10.04 21.43
CA LEU A 407 8.89 9.24 21.91
C LEU A 407 8.64 9.45 23.42
N HIS A 408 7.36 9.69 23.77
CA HIS A 408 6.90 9.72 25.16
C HIS A 408 6.45 8.33 25.62
N ASP A 409 6.37 8.16 26.97
CA ASP A 409 5.89 6.92 27.57
C ASP A 409 4.54 6.50 26.98
N TRP A 410 4.40 5.22 26.68
CA TRP A 410 3.26 4.66 25.97
C TRP A 410 2.19 4.20 26.95
N CYS A 411 0.99 4.78 26.87
CA CYS A 411 -0.20 4.30 27.57
C CYS A 411 -0.69 2.99 26.92
N ILE A 412 -0.61 1.90 27.65
CA ILE A 412 -0.93 0.55 27.16
C ILE A 412 -2.28 0.01 27.62
N SER A 413 -2.94 0.64 28.59
CA SER A 413 -4.25 0.18 29.07
C SER A 413 -5.41 0.73 28.26
N ARG A 414 -6.41 -0.11 28.02
CA ARG A 414 -7.65 0.22 27.31
C ARG A 414 -8.84 -0.31 28.12
N GLN A 415 -9.87 0.53 28.27
CA GLN A 415 -11.10 0.22 29.01
C GLN A 415 -12.09 -0.50 28.08
N LEU A 416 -11.61 -1.56 27.44
CA LEU A 416 -12.35 -2.43 26.54
C LEU A 416 -12.63 -3.78 27.22
N TRP A 417 -13.51 -4.58 26.61
CA TRP A 417 -13.73 -5.94 27.00
C TRP A 417 -13.03 -6.95 26.11
N TRP A 418 -12.79 -6.56 24.84
CA TRP A 418 -12.12 -7.37 23.84
C TRP A 418 -10.63 -7.04 23.77
N GLY A 419 -9.78 -8.01 24.10
CA GLY A 419 -8.32 -7.89 24.09
C GLY A 419 -7.66 -8.70 25.19
N HIS A 420 -6.33 -8.63 25.26
CA HIS A 420 -5.54 -9.25 26.30
C HIS A 420 -5.74 -8.54 27.64
N ARG A 421 -6.32 -9.20 28.59
CA ARG A 421 -6.53 -8.63 29.92
C ARG A 421 -5.18 -8.44 30.62
N ILE A 422 -4.97 -7.27 31.25
CA ILE A 422 -3.73 -6.99 31.98
C ILE A 422 -3.55 -7.99 33.13
N PRO A 423 -2.37 -8.68 33.21
CA PRO A 423 -2.16 -9.78 34.15
C PRO A 423 -1.76 -9.30 35.56
N VAL A 424 -2.49 -8.34 36.08
CA VAL A 424 -2.27 -7.75 37.41
C VAL A 424 -3.50 -7.95 38.29
N TRP A 425 -3.27 -8.32 39.55
CA TRP A 425 -4.30 -8.50 40.57
C TRP A 425 -4.11 -7.51 41.71
N TYR A 426 -5.22 -7.07 42.24
CA TYR A 426 -5.29 -6.17 43.37
C TYR A 426 -5.86 -6.91 44.58
N GLY A 427 -5.17 -6.81 45.72
CA GLY A 427 -5.59 -7.39 47.00
C GLY A 427 -6.36 -6.42 47.87
N PRO A 428 -7.02 -6.94 48.89
CA PRO A 428 -7.91 -6.15 49.77
C PRO A 428 -7.18 -5.09 50.59
N ASN A 429 -5.86 -5.21 50.79
CA ASN A 429 -5.05 -4.25 51.58
C ASN A 429 -4.18 -3.38 50.65
N GLY A 430 -4.46 -3.32 49.36
CA GLY A 430 -3.71 -2.53 48.40
C GLY A 430 -2.51 -3.26 47.77
N GLU A 431 -2.44 -4.56 47.92
CA GLU A 431 -1.42 -5.39 47.24
C GLU A 431 -1.63 -5.32 45.74
N ILE A 432 -0.51 -5.28 44.97
CA ILE A 432 -0.48 -5.34 43.52
C ILE A 432 0.44 -6.48 43.13
N VAL A 433 -0.09 -7.49 42.41
CA VAL A 433 0.66 -8.68 42.00
C VAL A 433 0.54 -8.84 40.49
N CYS A 434 1.66 -8.83 39.79
CA CYS A 434 1.73 -9.20 38.38
C CYS A 434 1.99 -10.69 38.23
N VAL A 435 1.14 -11.39 37.48
CA VAL A 435 1.14 -12.84 37.35
C VAL A 435 1.67 -13.22 35.97
N GLY A 436 2.73 -14.03 35.94
CA GLY A 436 3.31 -14.58 34.70
C GLY A 436 2.63 -15.85 34.22
N PRO A 437 3.00 -16.34 33.00
CA PRO A 437 2.48 -17.64 32.52
C PRO A 437 2.82 -18.79 33.46
N GLY A 438 1.83 -19.64 33.72
CA GLY A 438 2.00 -20.79 34.62
C GLY A 438 2.06 -20.44 36.11
N GLU A 439 2.01 -19.19 36.50
CA GLU A 439 1.87 -18.76 37.89
C GLU A 439 0.40 -18.79 38.30
N GLU A 440 0.13 -19.22 39.53
CA GLU A 440 -1.23 -19.21 40.07
C GLU A 440 -1.63 -17.78 40.48
N PRO A 441 -2.74 -17.24 39.98
CA PRO A 441 -3.19 -15.91 40.40
C PRO A 441 -3.60 -15.94 41.88
N PRO A 442 -3.40 -14.83 42.61
CA PRO A 442 -3.88 -14.70 43.98
C PRO A 442 -5.39 -15.00 44.07
N SER A 443 -5.83 -15.70 45.10
CA SER A 443 -7.24 -16.07 45.32
C SER A 443 -7.69 -15.71 46.73
N GLY A 444 -9.00 -15.53 46.92
CA GLY A 444 -9.61 -15.17 48.20
C GLY A 444 -10.47 -13.93 48.10
N GLU A 445 -11.18 -13.65 49.23
CA GLU A 445 -12.11 -12.51 49.29
C GLU A 445 -11.35 -11.15 49.11
N GLY A 446 -11.82 -10.30 48.18
CA GLY A 446 -11.25 -8.98 47.88
C GLY A 446 -10.20 -8.99 46.82
N TRP A 447 -9.70 -10.14 46.35
CA TRP A 447 -8.80 -10.21 45.19
C TRP A 447 -9.57 -10.09 43.88
N HIS A 448 -9.10 -9.22 43.00
CA HIS A 448 -9.65 -9.05 41.66
C HIS A 448 -8.56 -8.68 40.63
N GLN A 449 -8.73 -9.20 39.42
CA GLN A 449 -7.83 -8.86 38.30
C GLN A 449 -8.17 -7.49 37.74
N GLU A 450 -7.16 -6.78 37.26
CA GLU A 450 -7.33 -5.57 36.46
C GLU A 450 -8.40 -5.77 35.37
N THR A 451 -9.27 -4.78 35.21
CA THR A 451 -10.38 -4.87 34.26
C THR A 451 -9.99 -4.44 32.85
N ASP A 452 -8.96 -3.63 32.75
CA ASP A 452 -8.47 -3.13 31.47
C ASP A 452 -7.78 -4.22 30.65
N VAL A 453 -7.80 -4.05 29.35
CA VAL A 453 -7.05 -4.85 28.40
C VAL A 453 -5.88 -4.04 27.86
N LEU A 454 -4.91 -4.74 27.25
CA LEU A 454 -3.77 -4.10 26.60
C LEU A 454 -4.16 -3.48 25.25
N ASP A 455 -3.46 -2.43 24.89
CA ASP A 455 -3.47 -1.89 23.53
C ASP A 455 -3.15 -2.99 22.51
N THR A 456 -3.88 -3.03 21.39
CA THR A 456 -3.67 -4.02 20.32
C THR A 456 -2.23 -4.04 19.82
N TRP A 457 -1.57 -2.87 19.79
CA TRP A 457 -0.19 -2.75 19.35
C TRP A 457 0.82 -3.40 20.29
N PHE A 458 0.44 -3.69 21.52
CA PHE A 458 1.27 -4.43 22.47
C PHE A 458 1.47 -5.88 22.02
N SER A 459 0.40 -6.57 21.67
CA SER A 459 0.48 -7.94 21.14
C SER A 459 1.03 -7.98 19.71
N SER A 460 0.62 -7.02 18.85
CA SER A 460 1.10 -6.93 17.47
C SER A 460 2.60 -6.65 17.38
N GLY A 461 3.18 -5.98 18.37
CA GLY A 461 4.63 -5.74 18.46
C GLY A 461 5.47 -7.01 18.71
N LEU A 462 4.84 -8.11 19.12
CA LEU A 462 5.51 -9.41 19.34
C LEU A 462 5.49 -10.29 18.09
N TRP A 463 4.77 -9.90 17.04
CA TRP A 463 4.42 -10.72 15.89
C TRP A 463 5.59 -11.44 15.22
N PRO A 464 6.78 -10.84 15.01
CA PRO A 464 7.91 -11.49 14.32
C PRO A 464 8.48 -12.73 15.02
N PHE A 465 8.29 -12.86 16.31
CA PHE A 465 8.86 -13.95 17.11
C PHE A 465 7.81 -14.75 17.87
N SER A 466 6.70 -14.15 18.31
CA SER A 466 5.62 -14.88 18.97
C SER A 466 4.93 -15.88 18.03
N THR A 467 4.81 -15.54 16.75
CA THR A 467 4.26 -16.44 15.72
C THR A 467 5.13 -17.67 15.49
N LEU A 468 6.41 -17.60 15.82
CA LEU A 468 7.37 -18.68 15.70
C LEU A 468 7.53 -19.50 17.02
N GLY A 469 6.71 -19.19 18.03
CA GLY A 469 6.62 -19.96 19.26
C GLY A 469 7.34 -19.39 20.47
N TRP A 470 7.90 -18.15 20.39
CA TRP A 470 8.40 -17.46 21.58
C TRP A 470 7.27 -17.29 22.62
N PRO A 471 7.49 -17.49 23.94
CA PRO A 471 8.77 -17.57 24.67
C PRO A 471 9.44 -18.95 24.63
N GLY A 472 8.84 -19.97 24.01
CA GLY A 472 9.44 -21.27 23.82
C GLY A 472 10.68 -21.21 22.92
N LYS A 473 11.63 -22.12 23.16
CA LYS A 473 12.80 -22.31 22.28
C LYS A 473 12.47 -23.33 21.19
N THR A 474 11.72 -22.92 20.18
CA THR A 474 11.26 -23.77 19.10
C THR A 474 12.25 -23.84 17.95
N ASP A 475 12.23 -24.92 17.17
CA ASP A 475 13.02 -25.04 15.94
C ASP A 475 12.61 -23.99 14.91
N SER A 476 11.32 -23.67 14.83
CA SER A 476 10.79 -22.58 14.00
C SER A 476 11.41 -21.23 14.35
N LEU A 477 11.51 -20.90 15.65
CA LEU A 477 12.13 -19.65 16.09
C LEU A 477 13.63 -19.64 15.75
N ALA A 478 14.33 -20.74 15.96
CA ALA A 478 15.74 -20.88 15.65
C ALA A 478 16.03 -20.75 14.14
N LYS A 479 15.12 -21.25 13.29
CA LYS A 479 15.27 -21.26 11.84
C LYS A 479 14.85 -19.95 11.20
N PHE A 480 13.71 -19.38 11.57
CA PHE A 480 13.01 -18.34 10.83
C PHE A 480 13.10 -16.94 11.46
N TYR A 481 13.72 -16.80 12.63
CA TYR A 481 14.02 -15.48 13.21
C TYR A 481 15.52 -15.17 13.09
N PRO A 482 15.91 -13.95 12.70
CA PRO A 482 15.06 -12.80 12.32
C PRO A 482 14.41 -12.97 10.94
N ASN A 483 13.34 -12.20 10.70
CA ASN A 483 12.72 -12.12 9.39
C ASN A 483 13.67 -11.49 8.37
N SER A 484 13.60 -11.93 7.12
CA SER A 484 14.47 -11.44 6.04
C SER A 484 14.09 -10.00 5.65
N VAL A 485 12.81 -9.76 5.51
CA VAL A 485 12.26 -8.44 5.18
C VAL A 485 10.89 -8.28 5.83
N LEU A 486 10.60 -7.08 6.28
CA LEU A 486 9.25 -6.63 6.60
C LEU A 486 8.76 -5.73 5.46
N VAL A 487 7.62 -6.05 4.86
CA VAL A 487 6.96 -5.22 3.84
C VAL A 487 5.68 -4.67 4.45
N THR A 488 5.53 -3.35 4.46
CA THR A 488 4.31 -2.72 4.98
C THR A 488 4.15 -1.27 4.52
N GLY A 489 2.95 -0.71 4.71
CA GLY A 489 2.68 0.70 4.47
C GLY A 489 3.46 1.62 5.41
N TYR A 490 3.90 2.77 4.91
CA TYR A 490 4.59 3.76 5.74
C TYR A 490 3.70 4.35 6.85
N ASP A 491 2.39 4.23 6.73
CA ASP A 491 1.41 4.77 7.68
C ASP A 491 1.40 4.04 9.02
N ILE A 492 1.85 2.77 9.05
CA ILE A 492 1.99 2.00 10.30
C ILE A 492 3.45 1.86 10.77
N LEU A 493 4.37 2.66 10.24
CA LEU A 493 5.77 2.69 10.64
C LEU A 493 5.92 2.92 12.17
N PHE A 494 5.14 3.83 12.72
CA PHE A 494 5.22 4.19 14.14
C PHE A 494 4.32 3.31 15.02
N PHE A 495 3.19 2.88 14.49
CA PHE A 495 2.26 2.03 15.22
C PHE A 495 2.78 0.61 15.43
N TRP A 496 3.34 0.03 14.38
CA TRP A 496 3.68 -1.39 14.35
C TRP A 496 5.18 -1.65 14.22
N VAL A 497 5.81 -1.08 13.20
CA VAL A 497 7.21 -1.38 12.89
C VAL A 497 8.14 -1.01 14.06
N ALA A 498 8.04 0.22 14.56
CA ALA A 498 8.88 0.68 15.66
C ALA A 498 8.64 -0.14 16.95
N ARG A 499 7.41 -0.56 17.21
CA ARG A 499 7.10 -1.41 18.37
C ARG A 499 7.64 -2.82 18.23
N MET A 500 7.59 -3.41 17.04
CA MET A 500 8.26 -4.68 16.75
C MET A 500 9.78 -4.58 16.95
N MET A 501 10.39 -3.47 16.53
CA MET A 501 11.81 -3.19 16.75
C MET A 501 12.14 -3.12 18.25
N MET A 502 11.37 -2.36 19.03
CA MET A 502 11.54 -2.24 20.47
C MET A 502 11.43 -3.58 21.19
N PHE A 503 10.34 -4.31 20.94
CA PHE A 503 10.10 -5.59 21.62
C PHE A 503 11.00 -6.71 21.13
N GLY A 504 11.29 -6.76 19.82
CA GLY A 504 12.20 -7.76 19.26
C GLY A 504 13.61 -7.64 19.86
N LEU A 505 14.19 -6.44 19.86
CA LEU A 505 15.50 -6.21 20.46
C LEU A 505 15.52 -6.53 21.96
N TYR A 506 14.45 -6.19 22.69
CA TYR A 506 14.34 -6.45 24.11
C TYR A 506 14.14 -7.94 24.45
N ALA A 507 13.29 -8.64 23.70
CA ALA A 507 12.94 -10.04 23.97
C ALA A 507 13.95 -11.03 23.43
N MET A 508 14.72 -10.67 22.38
CA MET A 508 15.58 -11.56 21.62
C MET A 508 17.07 -11.17 21.76
N ASP A 509 17.46 -10.77 22.96
CA ASP A 509 18.86 -10.51 23.37
C ASP A 509 19.61 -9.55 22.40
N GLY A 510 18.93 -8.49 21.95
CA GLY A 510 19.50 -7.49 21.05
C GLY A 510 19.51 -7.89 19.57
N THR A 511 18.94 -9.02 19.19
CA THR A 511 18.78 -9.42 17.80
C THR A 511 17.55 -8.72 17.20
N PRO A 512 17.71 -7.91 16.14
CA PRO A 512 16.57 -7.19 15.55
C PRO A 512 15.57 -8.15 14.90
N PRO A 513 14.28 -7.80 14.82
CA PRO A 513 13.24 -8.68 14.29
C PRO A 513 13.31 -8.90 12.77
N PHE A 514 13.98 -8.03 12.03
CA PHE A 514 14.16 -8.12 10.57
C PHE A 514 15.45 -7.42 10.13
N HIS A 515 15.95 -7.83 8.96
CA HIS A 515 17.12 -7.23 8.33
C HIS A 515 16.79 -5.97 7.52
N THR A 516 15.63 -5.97 6.87
CA THR A 516 15.18 -4.85 6.03
C THR A 516 13.72 -4.53 6.30
N ILE A 517 13.40 -3.24 6.35
CA ILE A 517 12.05 -2.70 6.40
C ILE A 517 11.78 -2.05 5.05
N ALA A 518 10.97 -2.68 4.21
CA ALA A 518 10.58 -2.18 2.90
C ALA A 518 9.19 -1.51 3.00
N LEU A 519 9.17 -0.19 2.90
CA LEU A 519 7.96 0.61 3.05
C LEU A 519 7.35 0.93 1.69
N HIS A 520 6.06 0.68 1.55
CA HIS A 520 5.28 1.09 0.38
C HIS A 520 4.34 2.25 0.70
N GLY A 521 3.82 2.90 -0.35
CA GLY A 521 2.81 3.95 -0.23
C GLY A 521 1.40 3.41 -0.08
N MET A 522 0.43 4.32 0.03
CA MET A 522 -0.99 3.99 0.16
C MET A 522 -1.67 3.89 -1.20
N VAL A 523 -2.60 2.94 -1.33
CA VAL A 523 -3.48 2.89 -2.51
C VAL A 523 -4.55 3.97 -2.41
N ARG A 524 -4.66 4.77 -3.47
CA ARG A 524 -5.64 5.85 -3.60
C ARG A 524 -6.55 5.62 -4.80
N ASP A 525 -7.68 6.32 -4.85
CA ASP A 525 -8.53 6.28 -6.04
C ASP A 525 -7.84 6.97 -7.23
N GLN A 526 -8.41 6.84 -8.41
CA GLN A 526 -7.86 7.41 -9.66
C GLN A 526 -7.65 8.93 -9.62
N PHE A 527 -8.21 9.63 -8.63
CA PHE A 527 -8.06 11.07 -8.41
C PHE A 527 -7.05 11.40 -7.31
N GLY A 528 -6.36 10.41 -6.75
CA GLY A 528 -5.40 10.56 -5.67
C GLY A 528 -6.01 10.74 -4.27
N LYS A 529 -7.34 10.53 -4.11
CA LYS A 529 -8.00 10.62 -2.81
C LYS A 529 -7.90 9.31 -2.03
N LYS A 530 -7.81 9.41 -0.72
CA LYS A 530 -7.88 8.24 0.18
C LYS A 530 -9.19 7.49 -0.05
N MET A 531 -9.09 6.18 -0.27
CA MET A 531 -10.27 5.32 -0.36
C MET A 531 -10.88 5.07 1.01
N SER A 532 -12.20 5.22 1.13
CA SER A 532 -12.93 4.83 2.33
C SER A 532 -14.37 4.44 1.97
N LYS A 533 -14.95 3.53 2.78
CA LYS A 533 -16.36 3.14 2.63
C LYS A 533 -17.32 4.31 2.85
N SER A 534 -16.95 5.25 3.71
CA SER A 534 -17.76 6.45 4.01
C SER A 534 -17.82 7.45 2.86
N PHE A 535 -16.76 7.51 2.02
CA PHE A 535 -16.76 8.36 0.81
C PHE A 535 -17.33 7.64 -0.43
N GLY A 536 -17.64 6.34 -0.33
CA GLY A 536 -18.18 5.57 -1.44
C GLY A 536 -17.21 5.30 -2.59
N ASN A 537 -15.89 5.55 -2.39
CA ASN A 537 -14.84 5.33 -3.38
C ASN A 537 -13.96 4.10 -3.07
N ALA A 538 -14.32 3.32 -2.04
CA ALA A 538 -13.61 2.08 -1.71
C ALA A 538 -13.98 0.98 -2.72
N VAL A 539 -12.96 0.32 -3.25
CA VAL A 539 -13.09 -0.81 -4.17
C VAL A 539 -12.83 -2.11 -3.40
N ASN A 540 -13.73 -3.08 -3.58
CA ASN A 540 -13.51 -4.44 -3.11
C ASN A 540 -12.61 -5.17 -4.13
N PRO A 541 -11.44 -5.69 -3.76
CA PRO A 541 -10.56 -6.39 -4.69
C PRO A 541 -11.22 -7.61 -5.35
N ILE A 542 -12.17 -8.26 -4.69
CA ILE A 542 -12.92 -9.39 -5.26
C ILE A 542 -13.66 -8.98 -6.54
N ASP A 543 -14.27 -7.80 -6.57
CA ASP A 543 -15.06 -7.36 -7.74
C ASP A 543 -14.16 -7.23 -8.98
N TRP A 544 -12.91 -6.77 -8.81
CA TRP A 544 -11.96 -6.68 -9.92
C TRP A 544 -11.34 -8.04 -10.27
N MET A 545 -11.11 -8.90 -9.28
CA MET A 545 -10.65 -10.27 -9.56
C MET A 545 -11.71 -11.08 -10.32
N ASP A 546 -12.98 -10.94 -9.97
CA ASP A 546 -14.08 -11.63 -10.68
C ASP A 546 -14.24 -11.13 -12.13
N LYS A 547 -14.01 -9.84 -12.37
CA LYS A 547 -14.15 -9.23 -13.70
C LYS A 547 -12.94 -9.42 -14.59
N TYR A 548 -11.73 -9.35 -14.04
CA TYR A 548 -10.48 -9.26 -14.80
C TYR A 548 -9.51 -10.42 -14.55
N GLY A 549 -9.68 -11.18 -13.49
CA GLY A 549 -8.73 -12.18 -12.98
C GLY A 549 -7.76 -11.63 -11.95
N SER A 550 -7.24 -12.53 -11.11
CA SER A 550 -6.31 -12.18 -10.02
C SER A 550 -4.96 -11.71 -10.57
N ASP A 551 -4.45 -12.32 -11.63
CA ASP A 551 -3.21 -11.90 -12.29
C ASP A 551 -3.27 -10.45 -12.78
N ALA A 552 -4.42 -10.04 -13.34
CA ALA A 552 -4.60 -8.66 -13.80
C ALA A 552 -4.55 -7.64 -12.65
N LEU A 553 -5.18 -7.96 -11.53
CA LEU A 553 -5.12 -7.11 -10.34
C LEU A 553 -3.69 -7.05 -9.79
N ARG A 554 -3.05 -8.19 -9.60
CA ARG A 554 -1.67 -8.30 -9.08
C ARG A 554 -0.68 -7.52 -9.92
N PHE A 555 -0.72 -7.70 -11.25
CA PHE A 555 0.18 -6.97 -12.16
C PHE A 555 -0.05 -5.45 -12.11
N THR A 556 -1.30 -5.02 -12.02
CA THR A 556 -1.65 -3.60 -11.85
C THR A 556 -1.05 -3.02 -10.57
N LEU A 557 -1.21 -3.75 -9.46
CA LEU A 557 -0.71 -3.33 -8.15
C LEU A 557 0.82 -3.27 -8.13
N ALA A 558 1.49 -4.32 -8.62
CA ALA A 558 2.95 -4.36 -8.68
C ALA A 558 3.51 -3.24 -9.58
N ARG A 559 2.89 -3.01 -10.74
CA ARG A 559 3.31 -1.96 -11.68
C ARG A 559 3.13 -0.53 -11.14
N GLY A 560 2.21 -0.35 -10.18
CA GLY A 560 2.02 0.92 -9.47
C GLY A 560 2.99 1.12 -8.29
N ALA A 561 3.69 0.09 -7.85
CA ALA A 561 4.42 0.06 -6.59
C ALA A 561 5.81 0.71 -6.67
N ASN A 562 5.87 2.02 -6.49
CA ASN A 562 7.12 2.74 -6.24
C ASN A 562 7.38 2.81 -4.72
N PRO A 563 8.62 2.57 -4.24
CA PRO A 563 8.92 2.59 -2.82
C PRO A 563 8.50 3.88 -2.12
N GLY A 564 7.73 3.77 -1.05
CA GLY A 564 7.28 4.89 -0.23
C GLY A 564 6.32 5.89 -0.89
N VAL A 565 5.83 5.62 -2.11
CA VAL A 565 4.98 6.55 -2.87
C VAL A 565 3.56 6.03 -2.98
N ASP A 566 2.58 6.90 -2.75
CA ASP A 566 1.16 6.59 -2.90
C ASP A 566 0.80 6.27 -4.36
N VAL A 567 -0.12 5.32 -4.54
CA VAL A 567 -0.48 4.78 -5.85
C VAL A 567 -1.93 5.11 -6.18
N PRO A 568 -2.20 6.04 -7.11
CA PRO A 568 -3.55 6.23 -7.63
C PRO A 568 -3.88 5.10 -8.62
N ILE A 569 -4.94 4.35 -8.37
CA ILE A 569 -5.35 3.21 -9.20
C ILE A 569 -6.76 3.40 -9.74
N GLY A 570 -6.91 3.19 -11.06
CA GLY A 570 -8.17 3.15 -11.76
C GLY A 570 -8.46 1.79 -12.38
N GLU A 571 -9.72 1.50 -12.64
CA GLU A 571 -10.16 0.23 -13.22
C GLU A 571 -9.62 -0.01 -14.64
N ASP A 572 -9.35 1.05 -15.39
CA ASP A 572 -8.73 1.02 -16.72
C ASP A 572 -7.32 0.41 -16.71
N TRP A 573 -6.57 0.59 -15.62
CA TRP A 573 -5.26 -0.05 -15.45
C TRP A 573 -5.38 -1.57 -15.32
N VAL A 574 -6.38 -2.04 -14.59
CA VAL A 574 -6.65 -3.47 -14.42
C VAL A 574 -7.07 -4.11 -15.74
N GLN A 575 -7.88 -3.40 -16.53
CA GLN A 575 -8.24 -3.83 -17.87
C GLN A 575 -7.00 -3.93 -18.79
N GLY A 576 -6.07 -2.97 -18.70
CA GLY A 576 -4.80 -3.01 -19.41
C GLY A 576 -3.97 -4.23 -19.04
N SER A 577 -3.89 -4.55 -17.75
CA SER A 577 -3.19 -5.73 -17.23
C SER A 577 -3.84 -7.05 -17.67
N ARG A 578 -5.18 -7.11 -17.74
CA ARG A 578 -5.87 -8.26 -18.33
C ARG A 578 -5.49 -8.46 -19.79
N ASN A 579 -5.37 -7.38 -20.57
CA ASN A 579 -4.95 -7.47 -21.96
C ASN A 579 -3.53 -8.02 -22.07
N PHE A 580 -2.65 -7.69 -21.14
CA PHE A 580 -1.31 -8.26 -21.06
C PHE A 580 -1.35 -9.76 -20.79
N ALA A 581 -2.10 -10.23 -19.81
CA ALA A 581 -2.27 -11.66 -19.55
C ALA A 581 -2.80 -12.42 -20.77
N ASN A 582 -3.79 -11.86 -21.48
CA ASN A 582 -4.29 -12.42 -22.74
C ASN A 582 -3.24 -12.43 -23.85
N LYS A 583 -2.37 -11.42 -23.93
CA LYS A 583 -1.28 -11.35 -24.89
C LYS A 583 -0.26 -12.46 -24.64
N ILE A 584 0.15 -12.65 -23.37
CA ILE A 584 1.05 -13.75 -22.97
C ILE A 584 0.45 -15.09 -23.37
N TRP A 585 -0.84 -15.30 -23.05
CA TRP A 585 -1.56 -16.52 -23.41
C TRP A 585 -1.54 -16.81 -24.92
N ASN A 586 -1.97 -15.85 -25.73
CA ASN A 586 -2.08 -16.01 -27.16
C ASN A 586 -0.72 -16.20 -27.84
N ALA A 587 0.30 -15.47 -27.40
CA ALA A 587 1.63 -15.58 -27.95
C ALA A 587 2.30 -16.93 -27.61
N THR A 588 2.15 -17.39 -26.36
CA THR A 588 2.66 -18.71 -25.96
C THR A 588 1.92 -19.84 -26.69
N ARG A 589 0.59 -19.73 -26.83
CA ARG A 589 -0.20 -20.67 -27.60
C ARG A 589 0.26 -20.74 -29.09
N PHE A 590 0.47 -19.59 -29.71
CA PHE A 590 1.03 -19.51 -31.07
C PHE A 590 2.40 -20.17 -31.14
N ALA A 591 3.28 -19.90 -30.20
CA ALA A 591 4.63 -20.48 -30.16
C ALA A 591 4.60 -22.01 -30.07
N LEU A 592 3.78 -22.57 -29.18
CA LEU A 592 3.58 -24.02 -29.04
C LEU A 592 3.07 -24.66 -30.33
N MET A 593 2.14 -24.01 -31.02
CA MET A 593 1.61 -24.50 -32.30
C MET A 593 2.66 -24.44 -33.45
N ASN A 594 3.72 -23.63 -33.32
CA ASN A 594 4.74 -23.43 -34.31
C ASN A 594 6.09 -24.05 -33.91
N GLY A 595 6.09 -25.01 -32.98
CA GLY A 595 7.27 -25.84 -32.69
C GLY A 595 8.20 -25.27 -31.62
N ALA A 596 7.72 -24.31 -30.77
CA ALA A 596 8.46 -23.92 -29.58
C ALA A 596 8.60 -25.12 -28.64
N THR A 597 9.81 -25.38 -28.19
CA THR A 597 10.16 -26.56 -27.36
C THR A 597 11.33 -26.25 -26.44
N ILE A 598 11.35 -26.89 -25.28
CA ILE A 598 12.52 -26.92 -24.39
C ILE A 598 13.32 -28.22 -24.50
N GLU A 599 12.92 -29.14 -25.40
CA GLU A 599 13.61 -30.41 -25.55
C GLU A 599 14.95 -30.24 -26.27
N GLY A 600 15.97 -30.92 -25.78
CA GLY A 600 17.33 -30.85 -26.31
C GLY A 600 18.15 -29.66 -25.79
N GLU A 601 19.43 -29.67 -26.07
CA GLU A 601 20.35 -28.57 -25.74
C GLU A 601 20.03 -27.31 -26.53
N LEU A 602 20.34 -26.17 -25.99
CA LEU A 602 20.26 -24.90 -26.72
C LEU A 602 21.27 -24.94 -27.86
N PRO A 603 20.85 -24.64 -29.12
CA PRO A 603 21.75 -24.66 -30.24
C PRO A 603 22.94 -23.71 -30.05
N PRO A 604 24.13 -24.04 -30.62
CA PRO A 604 25.27 -23.14 -30.56
C PRO A 604 24.99 -21.84 -31.35
N ALA A 605 25.59 -20.73 -30.91
CA ALA A 605 25.33 -19.40 -31.47
C ALA A 605 25.56 -19.31 -33.00
N GLU A 606 26.50 -20.14 -33.54
CA GLU A 606 26.84 -20.18 -34.97
C GLU A 606 25.69 -20.75 -35.83
N SER A 607 24.81 -21.54 -35.22
CA SER A 607 23.65 -22.09 -35.93
C SER A 607 22.39 -21.21 -35.77
N MET A 608 22.44 -20.22 -34.95
CA MET A 608 21.35 -19.27 -34.67
C MET A 608 21.33 -18.12 -35.67
N SER A 609 20.15 -17.68 -36.06
CA SER A 609 20.00 -16.40 -36.76
C SER A 609 20.37 -15.22 -35.85
N SER A 610 20.64 -14.06 -36.46
CA SER A 610 20.84 -12.84 -35.67
C SER A 610 19.60 -12.46 -34.84
N VAL A 611 18.40 -12.81 -35.31
CA VAL A 611 17.15 -12.62 -34.54
C VAL A 611 17.12 -13.49 -33.27
N ASP A 612 17.58 -14.73 -33.39
CA ASP A 612 17.68 -15.66 -32.24
C ASP A 612 18.74 -15.21 -31.24
N ARG A 613 19.90 -14.77 -31.70
CA ARG A 613 20.98 -14.26 -30.83
C ARG A 613 20.61 -12.94 -30.17
N TRP A 614 19.92 -12.06 -30.88
CA TRP A 614 19.38 -10.82 -30.33
C TRP A 614 18.50 -11.08 -29.17
N ILE A 615 17.44 -11.91 -29.32
CA ILE A 615 16.46 -12.10 -28.23
C ILE A 615 17.09 -12.81 -27.03
N LEU A 616 18.05 -13.72 -27.22
CA LEU A 616 18.77 -14.33 -26.11
C LEU A 616 19.68 -13.33 -25.39
N SER A 617 20.33 -12.40 -26.10
CA SER A 617 21.10 -11.31 -25.48
C SER A 617 20.21 -10.41 -24.66
N ARG A 618 19.04 -10.01 -25.18
CA ARG A 618 18.03 -9.22 -24.48
C ARG A 618 17.46 -9.93 -23.25
N LEU A 619 17.16 -11.23 -23.38
CA LEU A 619 16.68 -12.07 -22.29
C LEU A 619 17.64 -12.05 -21.10
N ASN A 620 18.92 -12.27 -21.35
CA ASN A 620 19.95 -12.30 -20.31
C ASN A 620 20.18 -10.90 -19.67
N LYS A 621 20.07 -9.83 -20.44
CA LYS A 621 20.08 -8.45 -19.90
C LYS A 621 18.85 -8.23 -19.01
N THR A 622 17.69 -8.71 -19.41
CA THR A 622 16.44 -8.59 -18.64
C THR A 622 16.50 -9.39 -17.33
N VAL A 623 17.08 -10.61 -17.34
CA VAL A 623 17.29 -11.39 -16.11
C VAL A 623 18.11 -10.59 -15.10
N ALA A 624 19.25 -10.05 -15.54
CA ALA A 624 20.13 -9.26 -14.65
C ALA A 624 19.46 -7.98 -14.13
N GLU A 625 18.70 -7.29 -14.99
CA GLU A 625 17.95 -6.08 -14.62
C GLU A 625 16.85 -6.38 -13.59
N VAL A 626 16.07 -7.44 -13.83
CA VAL A 626 14.98 -7.85 -12.92
C VAL A 626 15.54 -8.24 -11.56
N ASP A 627 16.67 -8.96 -11.51
CA ASP A 627 17.31 -9.30 -10.24
C ASP A 627 17.73 -8.07 -9.45
N ALA A 628 18.40 -7.11 -10.10
CA ALA A 628 18.81 -5.86 -9.46
C ALA A 628 17.60 -5.04 -8.94
N LEU A 629 16.50 -5.02 -9.71
CA LEU A 629 15.29 -4.30 -9.34
C LEU A 629 14.54 -4.97 -8.16
N TYR A 630 14.55 -6.30 -8.07
CA TYR A 630 14.02 -7.02 -6.90
C TYR A 630 14.85 -6.73 -5.65
N ASP A 631 16.18 -6.76 -5.77
CA ASP A 631 17.08 -6.53 -4.64
C ASP A 631 16.94 -5.10 -4.09
N ASP A 632 16.49 -4.16 -4.90
CA ASP A 632 16.20 -2.76 -4.55
C ASP A 632 14.68 -2.48 -4.37
N PHE A 633 13.83 -3.49 -4.28
CA PHE A 633 12.37 -3.37 -4.08
C PHE A 633 11.66 -2.47 -5.11
N GLN A 634 12.17 -2.34 -6.33
CA GLN A 634 11.65 -1.48 -7.39
C GLN A 634 10.55 -2.19 -8.21
N PHE A 635 9.45 -2.58 -7.59
CA PHE A 635 8.40 -3.40 -8.22
C PHE A 635 7.77 -2.76 -9.45
N ALA A 636 7.56 -1.45 -9.45
CA ALA A 636 7.03 -0.75 -10.62
C ALA A 636 7.98 -0.89 -11.82
N LYS A 637 9.27 -0.64 -11.62
CA LYS A 637 10.28 -0.73 -12.69
C LYS A 637 10.47 -2.17 -13.18
N LEU A 638 10.50 -3.14 -12.25
CA LEU A 638 10.64 -4.55 -12.65
C LEU A 638 9.42 -5.03 -13.46
N SER A 639 8.22 -4.60 -13.08
CA SER A 639 6.99 -4.92 -13.82
C SER A 639 6.98 -4.28 -15.20
N ASP A 640 7.47 -3.04 -15.33
CA ASP A 640 7.65 -2.38 -16.62
C ASP A 640 8.72 -3.08 -17.48
N ALA A 641 9.87 -3.44 -16.91
CA ALA A 641 10.93 -4.17 -17.62
C ALA A 641 10.39 -5.52 -18.17
N LEU A 642 9.68 -6.28 -17.34
CA LEU A 642 9.04 -7.53 -17.76
C LEU A 642 7.96 -7.31 -18.82
N PHE A 643 7.15 -6.26 -18.67
CA PHE A 643 6.12 -5.91 -19.66
C PHE A 643 6.74 -5.59 -21.01
N HIS A 644 7.74 -4.70 -21.04
CA HIS A 644 8.39 -4.27 -22.27
C HIS A 644 9.17 -5.41 -22.94
N PHE A 645 9.88 -6.22 -22.15
CA PHE A 645 10.54 -7.40 -22.71
C PHE A 645 9.53 -8.37 -23.34
N ALA A 646 8.48 -8.74 -22.61
CA ALA A 646 7.49 -9.69 -23.09
C ALA A 646 6.67 -9.13 -24.27
N TRP A 647 6.09 -7.94 -24.11
CA TRP A 647 5.18 -7.38 -25.11
C TRP A 647 5.92 -6.86 -26.35
N ASP A 648 6.87 -5.96 -26.12
CA ASP A 648 7.52 -5.26 -27.24
C ASP A 648 8.60 -6.13 -27.90
N GLU A 649 9.50 -6.74 -27.11
CA GLU A 649 10.62 -7.47 -27.69
C GLU A 649 10.25 -8.90 -28.11
N VAL A 650 9.61 -9.69 -27.24
CA VAL A 650 9.28 -11.09 -27.56
C VAL A 650 8.09 -11.18 -28.53
N PHE A 651 6.94 -10.56 -28.15
CA PHE A 651 5.70 -10.81 -28.90
C PHE A 651 5.56 -9.96 -30.15
N ASP A 652 5.90 -8.68 -30.09
CA ASP A 652 5.72 -7.76 -31.22
C ASP A 652 6.90 -7.80 -32.21
N TRP A 653 8.10 -8.19 -31.74
CA TRP A 653 9.26 -8.27 -32.62
C TRP A 653 9.76 -9.69 -32.84
N TYR A 654 10.22 -10.42 -31.82
CA TYR A 654 10.87 -11.72 -32.03
C TYR A 654 9.95 -12.73 -32.72
N VAL A 655 8.75 -12.90 -32.20
CA VAL A 655 7.72 -13.81 -32.76
C VAL A 655 7.38 -13.40 -34.19
N GLU A 656 7.16 -12.08 -34.42
CA GLU A 656 6.81 -11.61 -35.77
C GLU A 656 7.94 -11.75 -36.80
N LEU A 657 9.19 -11.48 -36.43
CA LEU A 657 10.36 -11.67 -37.29
C LEU A 657 10.60 -13.15 -37.61
N SER A 658 10.33 -14.04 -36.66
CA SER A 658 10.53 -15.48 -36.79
C SER A 658 9.44 -16.19 -37.57
N LYS A 659 8.29 -15.57 -37.87
CA LYS A 659 7.17 -16.20 -38.60
C LYS A 659 7.60 -16.73 -39.98
N THR A 660 8.41 -16.01 -40.71
CA THR A 660 8.90 -16.42 -42.01
C THR A 660 9.74 -17.68 -41.90
N THR A 661 10.57 -17.81 -40.89
CA THR A 661 11.38 -19.00 -40.60
C THR A 661 10.49 -20.20 -40.21
N PHE A 662 9.51 -20.00 -39.31
CA PHE A 662 8.59 -21.05 -38.89
C PHE A 662 7.76 -21.60 -40.08
N PHE A 663 7.24 -20.72 -40.92
CA PHE A 663 6.46 -21.13 -42.09
C PHE A 663 7.29 -21.79 -43.19
N ALA A 664 8.58 -21.46 -43.32
CA ALA A 664 9.49 -22.10 -44.22
C ALA A 664 9.88 -23.52 -43.76
N GLY A 665 9.86 -23.78 -42.47
CA GLY A 665 10.23 -25.05 -41.90
C GLY A 665 11.74 -25.33 -41.96
N GLY A 666 12.12 -26.61 -41.81
CA GLY A 666 13.50 -27.07 -41.93
C GLY A 666 14.34 -26.87 -40.64
N GLU A 667 15.67 -26.90 -40.81
CA GLU A 667 16.61 -26.86 -39.67
C GLU A 667 16.53 -25.52 -38.91
N GLN A 668 16.51 -24.41 -39.64
CA GLN A 668 16.44 -23.07 -39.00
C GLN A 668 15.17 -22.91 -38.20
N ALA A 669 14.03 -23.45 -38.64
CA ALA A 669 12.80 -23.43 -37.88
C ALA A 669 12.92 -24.24 -36.56
N ARG A 670 13.66 -25.37 -36.59
CA ARG A 670 13.93 -26.14 -35.35
C ARG A 670 14.83 -25.39 -34.39
N VAL A 671 15.87 -24.73 -34.89
CA VAL A 671 16.78 -23.87 -34.10
C VAL A 671 15.97 -22.75 -33.46
N SER A 672 15.24 -21.96 -34.25
CA SER A 672 14.42 -20.86 -33.71
C SER A 672 13.30 -21.34 -32.79
N GLY A 673 12.74 -22.54 -33.03
CA GLY A 673 11.76 -23.17 -32.14
C GLY A 673 12.33 -23.49 -30.74
N ARG A 674 13.57 -23.99 -30.69
CA ARG A 674 14.25 -24.26 -29.41
C ARG A 674 14.61 -22.96 -28.69
N VAL A 675 15.07 -21.94 -29.41
CA VAL A 675 15.34 -20.61 -28.86
C VAL A 675 14.06 -19.98 -28.31
N LEU A 676 12.95 -20.02 -29.06
CA LEU A 676 11.67 -19.51 -28.61
C LEU A 676 11.18 -20.24 -27.35
N GLY A 677 11.37 -21.55 -27.27
CA GLY A 677 11.07 -22.34 -26.09
C GLY A 677 11.88 -21.90 -24.88
N GLU A 678 13.19 -21.63 -25.04
CA GLU A 678 14.05 -21.09 -23.95
C GLU A 678 13.59 -19.71 -23.48
N VAL A 679 13.33 -18.82 -24.44
CA VAL A 679 12.85 -17.46 -24.13
C VAL A 679 11.54 -17.51 -23.34
N LEU A 680 10.59 -18.35 -23.74
CA LEU A 680 9.31 -18.51 -23.03
C LEU A 680 9.50 -19.15 -21.65
N ASP A 681 10.34 -20.17 -21.51
CA ASP A 681 10.61 -20.81 -20.22
C ASP A 681 11.15 -19.79 -19.22
N VAL A 682 12.18 -19.05 -19.60
CA VAL A 682 12.79 -18.03 -18.73
C VAL A 682 11.82 -16.88 -18.44
N MET A 683 11.18 -16.34 -19.48
CA MET A 683 10.22 -15.24 -19.34
C MET A 683 9.04 -15.59 -18.43
N LEU A 684 8.46 -16.78 -18.57
CA LEU A 684 7.34 -17.22 -17.72
C LEU A 684 7.77 -17.40 -16.26
N ARG A 685 8.99 -17.87 -16.02
CA ARG A 685 9.56 -17.96 -14.67
C ARG A 685 9.82 -16.58 -14.04
N LEU A 686 10.30 -15.61 -14.82
CA LEU A 686 10.48 -14.22 -14.36
C LEU A 686 9.15 -13.53 -14.05
N LEU A 687 8.11 -13.79 -14.84
CA LEU A 687 6.76 -13.22 -14.65
C LEU A 687 5.99 -13.88 -13.50
N HIS A 688 6.30 -15.15 -13.18
CA HIS A 688 5.53 -15.95 -12.24
C HIS A 688 5.27 -15.28 -10.87
N PRO A 689 6.24 -14.62 -10.22
CA PRO A 689 5.99 -13.97 -8.95
C PRO A 689 4.89 -12.91 -8.99
N VAL A 690 4.68 -12.27 -10.13
CA VAL A 690 3.71 -11.18 -10.29
C VAL A 690 2.40 -11.66 -10.88
N VAL A 691 2.43 -12.56 -11.88
CA VAL A 691 1.25 -13.13 -12.57
C VAL A 691 1.26 -14.67 -12.48
N PRO A 692 1.03 -15.23 -11.29
CA PRO A 692 1.30 -16.63 -11.03
C PRO A 692 0.40 -17.63 -11.76
N PHE A 693 -0.86 -17.30 -12.04
CA PHE A 693 -1.83 -18.26 -12.57
C PHE A 693 -1.66 -18.52 -14.08
N VAL A 694 -1.56 -17.46 -14.87
CA VAL A 694 -1.36 -17.58 -16.32
C VAL A 694 0.00 -18.21 -16.61
N THR A 695 1.03 -17.85 -15.84
CA THR A 695 2.37 -18.40 -16.03
C THR A 695 2.47 -19.87 -15.64
N GLU A 696 1.82 -20.29 -14.56
CA GLU A 696 1.74 -21.71 -14.17
C GLU A 696 1.14 -22.55 -15.31
N THR A 697 0.00 -22.12 -15.85
CA THR A 697 -0.72 -22.83 -16.89
C THR A 697 0.13 -22.96 -18.17
N LEU A 698 0.74 -21.87 -18.60
CA LEU A 698 1.53 -21.84 -19.83
C LEU A 698 2.87 -22.56 -19.68
N TRP A 699 3.53 -22.40 -18.54
CA TRP A 699 4.82 -23.01 -18.29
C TRP A 699 4.70 -24.54 -18.17
N THR A 700 3.69 -25.04 -17.48
CA THR A 700 3.44 -26.48 -17.41
C THR A 700 3.07 -27.07 -18.76
N ALA A 701 2.33 -26.33 -19.60
CA ALA A 701 2.02 -26.74 -20.98
C ALA A 701 3.28 -26.76 -21.88
N LEU A 702 4.19 -25.82 -21.71
CA LEU A 702 5.44 -25.72 -22.47
C LEU A 702 6.44 -26.81 -22.07
N THR A 703 6.57 -27.04 -20.77
CA THR A 703 7.68 -27.82 -20.21
C THR A 703 7.30 -29.26 -19.87
N GLY A 704 6.03 -29.54 -19.64
CA GLY A 704 5.56 -30.82 -19.08
C GLY A 704 6.01 -31.05 -17.63
N ARG A 705 6.64 -30.05 -16.98
CA ARG A 705 7.09 -30.14 -15.59
C ARG A 705 5.96 -29.87 -14.61
N GLU A 706 6.16 -30.22 -13.34
CA GLU A 706 5.12 -30.27 -12.32
C GLU A 706 4.52 -28.88 -12.01
N SER A 707 5.33 -27.88 -11.72
CA SER A 707 4.90 -26.54 -11.36
C SER A 707 6.04 -25.53 -11.44
N VAL A 708 5.73 -24.31 -11.89
CA VAL A 708 6.68 -23.19 -11.87
C VAL A 708 6.93 -22.65 -10.45
N VAL A 709 6.03 -22.87 -9.51
CA VAL A 709 6.17 -22.45 -8.10
C VAL A 709 7.45 -23.00 -7.46
N VAL A 710 7.86 -24.20 -7.87
CA VAL A 710 9.04 -24.92 -7.35
C VAL A 710 10.17 -25.06 -8.39
N ALA A 711 10.06 -24.34 -9.49
CA ALA A 711 11.11 -24.28 -10.50
C ALA A 711 12.25 -23.35 -10.06
N ASP A 712 13.44 -23.57 -10.58
CA ASP A 712 14.59 -22.72 -10.30
C ASP A 712 14.41 -21.32 -10.89
N TRP A 713 14.83 -20.30 -10.13
CA TRP A 713 14.89 -18.93 -10.62
C TRP A 713 15.88 -18.81 -11.79
N PRO A 714 15.53 -18.12 -12.88
CA PRO A 714 16.42 -17.92 -14.00
C PRO A 714 17.71 -17.21 -13.61
N LYS A 715 18.82 -17.63 -14.21
CA LYS A 715 20.12 -16.98 -14.00
C LYS A 715 20.62 -16.39 -15.31
N ASP A 716 21.25 -15.24 -15.22
CA ASP A 716 21.97 -14.65 -16.35
C ASP A 716 23.13 -15.56 -16.75
N SER A 717 23.07 -16.10 -17.98
CA SER A 717 24.12 -16.95 -18.51
C SER A 717 25.36 -16.17 -18.98
N GLY A 718 25.28 -14.84 -18.99
CA GLY A 718 26.30 -13.95 -19.50
C GLY A 718 26.32 -13.84 -21.04
N PHE A 719 25.40 -14.50 -21.76
CA PHE A 719 25.32 -14.38 -23.20
C PHE A 719 24.98 -12.95 -23.61
N ARG A 720 25.84 -12.38 -24.49
CA ARG A 720 25.68 -11.02 -25.03
C ARG A 720 26.07 -11.05 -26.53
N ASP A 721 25.25 -10.43 -27.37
CA ASP A 721 25.54 -10.21 -28.80
C ASP A 721 25.12 -8.81 -29.23
N ASP A 722 25.99 -7.84 -28.93
CA ASP A 722 25.74 -6.44 -29.26
C ASP A 722 25.70 -6.19 -30.78
N ALA A 723 26.27 -7.08 -31.58
CA ALA A 723 26.21 -6.98 -33.05
C ALA A 723 24.81 -7.35 -33.55
N ALA A 724 24.23 -8.44 -33.05
CA ALA A 724 22.85 -8.83 -33.33
C ALA A 724 21.85 -7.78 -32.82
N GLU A 725 22.08 -7.20 -31.63
CA GLU A 725 21.22 -6.14 -31.12
C GLU A 725 21.19 -4.92 -32.03
N ARG A 726 22.34 -4.43 -32.46
CA ARG A 726 22.42 -3.31 -33.42
C ARG A 726 21.79 -3.63 -34.77
N GLU A 727 21.93 -4.87 -35.25
CA GLU A 727 21.32 -5.31 -36.49
C GLU A 727 19.80 -5.28 -36.43
N ILE A 728 19.23 -5.83 -35.36
CA ILE A 728 17.76 -5.81 -35.16
C ILE A 728 17.22 -4.43 -34.87
N GLU A 729 17.97 -3.58 -34.18
CA GLU A 729 17.62 -2.16 -33.99
C GLU A 729 17.44 -1.43 -35.34
N LEU A 730 18.31 -1.72 -36.32
CA LEU A 730 18.17 -1.18 -37.68
C LEU A 730 16.91 -1.72 -38.38
N VAL A 731 16.59 -3.02 -38.21
CA VAL A 731 15.35 -3.61 -38.71
C VAL A 731 14.12 -2.93 -38.09
N GLN A 732 14.12 -2.72 -36.76
CA GLN A 732 13.05 -2.05 -36.03
C GLN A 732 12.86 -0.61 -36.50
N GLN A 733 13.96 0.12 -36.68
CA GLN A 733 13.94 1.50 -37.20
C GLN A 733 13.36 1.52 -38.62
N LEU A 734 13.82 0.65 -39.51
CA LEU A 734 13.30 0.55 -40.86
C LEU A 734 11.80 0.29 -40.89
N VAL A 735 11.35 -0.70 -40.17
CA VAL A 735 9.92 -1.07 -40.12
C VAL A 735 9.07 0.04 -39.50
N THR A 736 9.54 0.68 -38.46
CA THR A 736 8.81 1.76 -37.78
C THR A 736 8.64 2.99 -38.67
N GLU A 737 9.72 3.41 -39.33
CA GLU A 737 9.70 4.57 -40.21
C GLU A 737 8.82 4.34 -41.46
N VAL A 738 8.92 3.15 -42.07
CA VAL A 738 8.06 2.81 -43.21
C VAL A 738 6.58 2.69 -42.79
N ARG A 739 6.29 2.12 -41.63
CA ARG A 739 4.91 2.08 -41.10
C ARG A 739 4.37 3.48 -40.86
N ARG A 740 5.19 4.38 -40.27
CA ARG A 740 4.81 5.78 -40.08
C ARG A 740 4.49 6.44 -41.42
N PHE A 741 5.40 6.30 -42.40
CA PHE A 741 5.18 6.85 -43.74
C PHE A 741 3.89 6.31 -44.38
N ARG A 742 3.67 4.98 -44.33
CA ARG A 742 2.44 4.38 -44.85
C ARG A 742 1.19 4.96 -44.21
N SER A 743 1.21 5.14 -42.88
CA SER A 743 0.11 5.78 -42.15
C SER A 743 -0.10 7.23 -42.58
N ASP A 744 0.98 7.97 -42.77
CA ASP A 744 0.95 9.39 -43.21
C ASP A 744 0.43 9.52 -44.65
N GLN A 745 0.60 8.47 -45.46
CA GLN A 745 0.03 8.38 -46.81
C GLN A 745 -1.40 7.81 -46.84
N GLY A 746 -2.02 7.55 -45.67
CA GLY A 746 -3.38 7.05 -45.57
C GLY A 746 -3.58 5.59 -45.94
N LEU A 747 -2.51 4.80 -46.08
CA LEU A 747 -2.58 3.37 -46.44
C LEU A 747 -3.13 2.54 -45.30
N GLN A 748 -4.07 1.66 -45.61
CA GLN A 748 -4.62 0.75 -44.59
C GLN A 748 -3.54 -0.25 -44.11
N PRO A 749 -3.54 -0.68 -42.85
CA PRO A 749 -2.50 -1.57 -42.31
C PRO A 749 -2.33 -2.89 -43.10
N GLY A 750 -3.41 -3.44 -43.63
CA GLY A 750 -3.39 -4.67 -44.40
C GLY A 750 -3.10 -4.52 -45.89
N GLN A 751 -3.06 -3.30 -46.43
CA GLN A 751 -2.92 -3.00 -47.84
C GLN A 751 -1.51 -3.38 -48.34
N LYS A 752 -1.43 -4.14 -49.40
CA LYS A 752 -0.17 -4.54 -50.04
C LYS A 752 0.30 -3.44 -51.00
N VAL A 753 1.63 -3.18 -50.99
CA VAL A 753 2.26 -2.12 -51.78
C VAL A 753 3.46 -2.73 -52.53
N PRO A 754 3.57 -2.55 -53.86
CA PRO A 754 4.79 -2.92 -54.55
C PRO A 754 5.99 -2.06 -54.09
N ALA A 755 7.13 -2.70 -53.83
CA ALA A 755 8.31 -2.04 -53.32
C ALA A 755 9.62 -2.64 -53.81
N GLU A 756 10.62 -1.80 -54.01
CA GLU A 756 12.00 -2.19 -54.20
C GLU A 756 12.79 -1.82 -52.96
N LEU A 757 13.53 -2.80 -52.40
CA LEU A 757 14.36 -2.62 -51.22
C LEU A 757 15.83 -2.75 -51.59
N THR A 758 16.64 -1.74 -51.37
CA THR A 758 18.08 -1.77 -51.66
C THR A 758 18.83 -2.29 -50.44
N LEU A 759 18.72 -3.59 -50.17
CA LEU A 759 19.31 -4.25 -48.98
C LEU A 759 20.61 -4.99 -49.26
N ALA A 760 20.92 -5.27 -50.55
CA ALA A 760 22.08 -6.06 -50.90
C ALA A 760 23.39 -5.48 -50.36
N GLY A 761 24.18 -6.31 -49.68
CA GLY A 761 25.43 -5.92 -49.03
C GLY A 761 25.32 -5.15 -47.71
N THR A 762 24.11 -5.03 -47.18
CA THR A 762 23.85 -4.43 -45.84
C THR A 762 23.56 -5.52 -44.81
N ALA A 763 23.65 -5.14 -43.53
CA ALA A 763 23.26 -6.01 -42.42
C ALA A 763 21.75 -6.38 -42.44
N LEU A 764 20.92 -5.65 -43.18
CA LEU A 764 19.47 -5.89 -43.29
C LEU A 764 19.10 -6.93 -44.36
N ALA A 765 20.03 -7.33 -45.24
CA ALA A 765 19.74 -8.28 -46.32
C ALA A 765 19.14 -9.61 -45.83
N PRO A 766 19.59 -10.23 -44.76
CA PRO A 766 19.01 -11.48 -44.26
C PRO A 766 17.53 -11.34 -43.80
N HIS A 767 17.07 -10.13 -43.53
CA HIS A 767 15.75 -9.83 -42.96
C HIS A 767 14.72 -9.42 -44.01
N GLU A 768 15.06 -9.40 -45.31
CA GLU A 768 14.18 -8.91 -46.38
C GLU A 768 12.80 -9.54 -46.33
N ALA A 769 12.74 -10.87 -46.21
CA ALA A 769 11.46 -11.60 -46.17
C ALA A 769 10.57 -11.15 -45.00
N ALA A 770 11.16 -11.01 -43.82
CA ALA A 770 10.44 -10.56 -42.61
C ALA A 770 10.02 -9.10 -42.74
N VAL A 771 10.88 -8.22 -43.23
CA VAL A 771 10.59 -6.80 -43.48
C VAL A 771 9.43 -6.65 -44.46
N ARG A 772 9.45 -7.36 -45.57
CA ARG A 772 8.35 -7.37 -46.55
C ARG A 772 7.04 -7.86 -45.95
N GLN A 773 7.08 -8.90 -45.15
CA GLN A 773 5.89 -9.41 -44.46
C GLN A 773 5.33 -8.40 -43.46
N LEU A 774 6.18 -7.83 -42.61
CA LEU A 774 5.78 -6.86 -41.56
C LEU A 774 5.21 -5.56 -42.15
N LEU A 775 5.73 -5.15 -43.31
CA LEU A 775 5.37 -3.94 -44.01
C LEU A 775 4.32 -4.17 -45.12
N ARG A 776 3.86 -5.41 -45.33
CA ARG A 776 2.95 -5.76 -46.46
C ARG A 776 3.46 -5.26 -47.79
N LEU A 777 4.76 -5.46 -48.06
CA LEU A 777 5.39 -5.10 -49.32
C LEU A 777 5.39 -6.28 -50.29
N GLN A 778 5.02 -6.01 -51.56
CA GLN A 778 5.13 -6.96 -52.65
C GLN A 778 6.46 -6.68 -53.39
N PRO A 779 7.06 -7.70 -54.02
CA PRO A 779 8.19 -7.47 -54.95
C PRO A 779 7.79 -6.49 -56.06
N ALA A 780 8.73 -5.69 -56.50
CA ALA A 780 8.60 -4.86 -57.70
C ALA A 780 8.38 -5.78 -58.92
N GLY A 781 7.27 -5.63 -59.62
CA GLY A 781 6.91 -6.37 -60.83
C GLY A 781 7.23 -5.61 -62.09
N GLU A 782 6.90 -6.19 -63.28
CA GLU A 782 6.96 -5.47 -64.54
C GLU A 782 6.08 -4.21 -64.47
N GLY A 783 6.67 -3.04 -64.80
CA GLY A 783 5.97 -1.76 -64.75
C GLY A 783 6.03 -1.04 -63.36
N PHE A 784 6.88 -1.51 -62.45
CA PHE A 784 7.10 -0.81 -61.16
C PHE A 784 7.58 0.61 -61.40
N HIS A 785 6.91 1.57 -60.78
CA HIS A 785 7.28 2.98 -60.81
C HIS A 785 7.30 3.55 -59.39
N ALA A 786 8.54 3.85 -58.88
CA ALA A 786 8.69 4.43 -57.57
C ALA A 786 8.03 5.81 -57.48
N THR A 787 6.93 5.92 -56.75
CA THR A 787 6.25 7.18 -56.50
C THR A 787 6.71 7.83 -55.18
N ALA A 788 7.32 7.02 -54.30
CA ALA A 788 7.95 7.49 -53.05
C ALA A 788 9.27 6.75 -52.83
N SER A 789 10.26 7.42 -52.26
CA SER A 789 11.57 6.88 -51.90
C SER A 789 11.92 7.32 -50.46
N LEU A 790 12.19 6.36 -49.59
CA LEU A 790 12.54 6.61 -48.18
C LEU A 790 13.94 6.08 -47.92
N PRO A 791 14.91 6.96 -47.64
CA PRO A 791 16.19 6.58 -47.08
C PRO A 791 16.03 6.37 -45.57
N VAL A 792 16.19 5.13 -45.07
CA VAL A 792 16.03 4.78 -43.65
C VAL A 792 17.07 3.71 -43.29
N ALA A 793 17.70 3.84 -42.13
CA ALA A 793 18.65 2.83 -41.62
C ALA A 793 19.78 2.47 -42.62
N GLY A 794 20.22 3.40 -43.44
CA GLY A 794 21.29 3.21 -44.45
C GLY A 794 20.84 2.47 -45.71
N VAL A 795 19.57 2.22 -45.91
CA VAL A 795 18.96 1.57 -47.09
C VAL A 795 17.88 2.46 -47.68
N THR A 796 17.52 2.19 -48.95
CA THR A 796 16.42 2.90 -49.62
C THR A 796 15.25 1.95 -49.85
N VAL A 797 14.05 2.44 -49.45
CA VAL A 797 12.76 1.79 -49.71
C VAL A 797 12.03 2.59 -50.75
N ALA A 798 11.92 2.07 -51.97
CA ALA A 798 11.13 2.68 -53.03
C ALA A 798 9.75 2.00 -53.10
N LEU A 799 8.70 2.82 -53.04
CA LEU A 799 7.28 2.40 -53.00
C LEU A 799 6.56 2.87 -54.25
N ASP A 800 5.75 1.98 -54.88
CA ASP A 800 4.78 2.35 -55.90
C ASP A 800 3.39 2.50 -55.27
N LEU A 801 2.94 3.73 -55.13
CA LEU A 801 1.64 4.09 -54.57
C LEU A 801 0.58 4.39 -55.63
N SER A 802 0.93 4.26 -56.93
CA SER A 802 0.13 4.72 -58.05
C SER A 802 -1.20 4.00 -58.26
N GLY A 803 -1.45 2.87 -57.62
CA GLY A 803 -2.71 2.11 -57.72
C GLY A 803 -3.40 1.91 -56.37
N THR A 804 -2.92 2.56 -55.33
CA THR A 804 -3.22 2.14 -53.96
C THR A 804 -4.11 3.14 -53.19
N ILE A 805 -4.33 4.34 -53.70
CA ILE A 805 -5.14 5.35 -53.04
C ILE A 805 -6.39 5.60 -53.92
N ASP A 806 -7.56 5.28 -53.35
CA ASP A 806 -8.82 5.86 -53.82
C ASP A 806 -8.83 7.32 -53.36
N VAL A 807 -8.37 8.20 -54.26
CA VAL A 807 -8.20 9.66 -53.95
C VAL A 807 -9.49 10.27 -53.48
N GLU A 808 -10.65 9.80 -53.94
CA GLU A 808 -11.94 10.36 -53.56
C GLU A 808 -12.35 9.88 -52.14
N ALA A 809 -12.19 8.60 -51.89
CA ALA A 809 -12.43 8.05 -50.54
C ALA A 809 -11.49 8.63 -49.51
N GLU A 810 -10.21 8.80 -49.84
CA GLU A 810 -9.20 9.39 -48.97
C GLU A 810 -9.45 10.86 -48.70
N ARG A 811 -9.79 11.62 -49.72
CA ARG A 811 -10.19 13.03 -49.57
C ARG A 811 -11.40 13.17 -48.63
N LYS A 812 -12.38 12.31 -48.78
CA LYS A 812 -13.58 12.31 -47.93
C LYS A 812 -13.24 11.95 -46.49
N ARG A 813 -12.34 10.97 -46.28
CA ARG A 813 -11.85 10.57 -44.94
C ARG A 813 -11.09 11.73 -44.29
N LEU A 814 -10.10 12.30 -44.97
CA LEU A 814 -9.29 13.41 -44.46
C LEU A 814 -10.14 14.64 -44.17
N THR A 815 -11.14 14.96 -45.01
CA THR A 815 -12.07 16.06 -44.75
C THR A 815 -12.89 15.82 -43.48
N LYS A 816 -13.33 14.59 -43.25
CA LYS A 816 -14.04 14.23 -42.03
C LYS A 816 -13.15 14.33 -40.78
N ASP A 817 -11.93 13.85 -40.89
CA ASP A 817 -10.95 13.88 -39.79
C ASP A 817 -10.53 15.31 -39.47
N LEU A 818 -10.37 16.17 -40.48
CA LEU A 818 -10.12 17.61 -40.33
C LEU A 818 -11.25 18.31 -39.57
N ALA A 819 -12.48 18.05 -39.94
CA ALA A 819 -13.65 18.63 -39.25
C ALA A 819 -13.73 18.16 -37.78
N ALA A 820 -13.34 16.90 -37.50
CA ALA A 820 -13.27 16.41 -36.13
C ALA A 820 -12.17 17.10 -35.30
N ALA A 821 -10.97 17.28 -35.87
CA ALA A 821 -9.85 17.98 -35.23
C ALA A 821 -10.17 19.48 -35.02
N GLU A 822 -10.80 20.15 -35.97
CA GLU A 822 -11.27 21.54 -35.84
C GLU A 822 -12.30 21.71 -34.73
N LYS A 823 -13.23 20.74 -34.60
CA LYS A 823 -14.21 20.71 -33.52
C LYS A 823 -13.57 20.54 -32.16
N GLU A 824 -12.58 19.67 -32.05
CA GLU A 824 -11.81 19.46 -30.84
C GLU A 824 -11.02 20.72 -30.46
N LYS A 825 -10.36 21.36 -31.44
CA LYS A 825 -9.67 22.65 -31.25
C LYS A 825 -10.62 23.72 -30.73
N ALA A 826 -11.79 23.87 -31.34
CA ALA A 826 -12.79 24.84 -30.92
C ALA A 826 -13.28 24.58 -29.49
N GLN A 827 -13.52 23.32 -29.12
CA GLN A 827 -13.93 22.96 -27.77
C GLN A 827 -12.82 23.23 -26.73
N ALA A 828 -11.59 22.88 -27.04
CA ALA A 828 -10.45 23.11 -26.14
C ALA A 828 -10.19 24.61 -25.97
N THR A 829 -10.20 25.38 -27.07
CA THR A 829 -10.04 26.83 -27.05
C THR A 829 -11.18 27.52 -26.29
N GLY A 830 -12.42 27.08 -26.49
CA GLY A 830 -13.57 27.64 -25.77
C GLY A 830 -13.48 27.42 -24.26
N LYS A 831 -12.97 26.25 -23.82
CA LYS A 831 -12.74 26.01 -22.40
C LYS A 831 -11.58 26.81 -21.83
N LEU A 832 -10.49 26.94 -22.56
CA LEU A 832 -9.33 27.74 -22.14
C LEU A 832 -9.58 29.25 -22.21
N GLY A 833 -10.54 29.73 -23.02
CA GLY A 833 -11.00 31.13 -23.08
C GLY A 833 -12.06 31.47 -22.02
N ASN A 834 -12.53 30.51 -21.22
CA ASN A 834 -13.54 30.77 -20.20
C ASN A 834 -12.85 31.02 -18.83
N GLU A 835 -12.76 32.30 -18.46
CA GLU A 835 -12.14 32.74 -17.20
C GLU A 835 -12.80 32.11 -15.96
N ALA A 836 -14.12 31.94 -15.97
CA ALA A 836 -14.84 31.30 -14.85
C ALA A 836 -14.52 29.80 -14.71
N PHE A 837 -14.18 29.14 -15.81
CA PHE A 837 -13.70 27.76 -15.78
C PHE A 837 -12.26 27.69 -15.28
N LEU A 838 -11.36 28.56 -15.80
CA LEU A 838 -9.96 28.58 -15.40
C LEU A 838 -9.76 28.89 -13.90
N ALA A 839 -10.62 29.72 -13.34
CA ALA A 839 -10.58 30.10 -11.92
C ALA A 839 -10.99 28.95 -10.98
N LYS A 840 -11.67 27.90 -11.49
CA LYS A 840 -12.21 26.77 -10.68
C LYS A 840 -11.60 25.41 -11.03
N ALA A 841 -10.99 25.28 -12.20
CA ALA A 841 -10.46 24.01 -12.65
C ALA A 841 -9.07 23.74 -12.06
N PRO A 842 -8.77 22.53 -11.59
CA PRO A 842 -7.43 22.14 -11.16
C PRO A 842 -6.42 22.29 -12.31
N ASP A 843 -5.17 22.65 -11.98
CA ASP A 843 -4.09 22.85 -12.97
C ASP A 843 -3.91 21.65 -13.91
N GLN A 844 -3.98 20.43 -13.37
CA GLN A 844 -3.91 19.19 -14.15
C GLN A 844 -5.00 19.08 -15.23
N VAL A 845 -6.20 19.58 -14.96
CA VAL A 845 -7.31 19.58 -15.93
C VAL A 845 -7.06 20.63 -17.01
N VAL A 846 -6.53 21.80 -16.63
CA VAL A 846 -6.15 22.86 -17.55
C VAL A 846 -5.02 22.38 -18.48
N ASP A 847 -3.99 21.73 -17.94
CA ASP A 847 -2.87 21.20 -18.72
C ASP A 847 -3.29 20.08 -19.66
N LYS A 848 -4.22 19.21 -19.22
CA LYS A 848 -4.82 18.19 -20.10
C LYS A 848 -5.58 18.82 -21.28
N ILE A 849 -6.27 19.92 -21.05
CA ILE A 849 -6.97 20.64 -22.13
C ILE A 849 -5.97 21.35 -23.04
N ARG A 850 -4.88 21.92 -22.52
CA ARG A 850 -3.78 22.47 -23.33
C ARG A 850 -3.13 21.41 -24.20
N GLY A 851 -2.87 20.21 -23.65
CA GLY A 851 -2.36 19.07 -24.41
C GLY A 851 -3.31 18.64 -25.53
N ARG A 852 -4.62 18.62 -25.29
CA ARG A 852 -5.64 18.33 -26.32
C ARG A 852 -5.67 19.40 -27.40
N LEU A 853 -5.53 20.67 -27.03
CA LEU A 853 -5.44 21.77 -27.97
C LEU A 853 -4.21 21.65 -28.89
N ALA A 854 -3.04 21.46 -28.32
CA ALA A 854 -1.78 21.28 -29.05
C ALA A 854 -1.84 20.07 -30.01
N LYS A 855 -2.42 18.94 -29.55
CA LYS A 855 -2.63 17.77 -30.39
C LYS A 855 -3.59 18.06 -31.55
N ALA A 856 -4.72 18.73 -31.29
CA ALA A 856 -5.67 19.08 -32.34
C ALA A 856 -5.07 20.03 -33.39
N GLU A 857 -4.24 20.99 -32.98
CA GLU A 857 -3.53 21.87 -33.88
C GLU A 857 -2.51 21.12 -34.76
N ALA A 858 -1.73 20.24 -34.18
CA ALA A 858 -0.81 19.38 -34.92
C ALA A 858 -1.54 18.45 -35.91
N ASP A 859 -2.69 17.89 -35.52
CA ASP A 859 -3.50 17.07 -36.41
C ASP A 859 -4.10 17.88 -37.54
N ILE A 860 -4.58 19.11 -37.32
CA ILE A 860 -5.09 20.00 -38.37
C ILE A 860 -3.99 20.32 -39.38
N GLU A 861 -2.79 20.70 -38.93
CA GLU A 861 -1.64 21.02 -39.80
C GLU A 861 -1.27 19.78 -40.64
N ARG A 862 -1.13 18.60 -40.02
CA ARG A 862 -0.81 17.38 -40.71
C ARG A 862 -1.88 16.97 -41.73
N ILE A 863 -3.16 17.00 -41.37
CA ILE A 863 -4.27 16.59 -42.26
C ILE A 863 -4.40 17.61 -43.42
N THR A 864 -4.27 18.90 -43.17
CA THR A 864 -4.28 19.91 -44.19
C THR A 864 -3.12 19.74 -45.19
N GLY A 865 -1.91 19.39 -44.68
CA GLY A 865 -0.77 19.05 -45.53
C GLY A 865 -1.00 17.80 -46.39
N GLN A 866 -1.70 16.78 -45.83
CA GLN A 866 -2.08 15.58 -46.57
C GLN A 866 -3.12 15.88 -47.67
N LEU A 867 -4.16 16.65 -47.35
CA LEU A 867 -5.16 17.08 -48.34
C LEU A 867 -4.57 17.87 -49.49
N ALA A 868 -3.58 18.72 -49.22
CA ALA A 868 -2.87 19.51 -50.25
C ALA A 868 -2.01 18.66 -51.18
N LYS A 869 -1.56 17.50 -50.72
CA LYS A 869 -0.74 16.54 -51.52
C LYS A 869 -1.56 15.55 -52.34
N LEU A 870 -2.86 15.45 -52.09
CA LEU A 870 -3.71 14.59 -52.92
C LEU A 870 -3.89 15.17 -54.32
N PRO A 871 -3.79 14.30 -55.40
CA PRO A 871 -4.03 14.74 -56.74
C PRO A 871 -5.36 15.48 -56.89
N GLN A 872 -5.37 16.57 -57.64
CA GLN A 872 -6.64 17.22 -58.04
C GLN A 872 -7.35 16.29 -59.02
N SER A 873 -8.58 15.95 -58.68
CA SER A 873 -9.46 15.07 -59.52
C SER A 873 -9.77 15.72 -60.86
#